data_f60b8d20111386cad7c0fe467de0ebca
#
_entry.id   f60b8d20111386cad7c0fe467de0ebca
#
_cell.length_a   1.000
_cell.length_b   1.000
_cell.length_c   1.000
_cell.angle_alpha   90.00
_cell.angle_beta   90.00
_cell.angle_gamma   90.00
#
_symmetry.space_group_name_H-M   'P 1'
#
loop_
_entity.id
_entity.type
_entity.pdbx_description
1 polymer ?
#
loop_
_entity_poly.entity_id
_entity_poly.type
_entity_poly.pdbx_seq_one_letter_code
_entity_poly.pdbx_strand_id
1 'polypeptide(L)'
;MKAVIMAGGTGSRLRPITIERPKPLIPIANKTVIGHILDLLKRHHITEAVVTVQYLADMIQDSLGDGSNQGMTIHYQIEDTPLGTAGSVKNASDFLDDTFLVISGDALTNFNLTDLTAYHKSHKTLATLALYRLADPVDYGVININNEGQITRFQEKPSRGSVMSDYVNTGIYVLEPDILDFFETNAPFDFAKDLFPMLHSQGYPLYGYVAEGYWCDVGSIAEYVRATTNVLHGEVEGLDLGRSLGDGIWAGRDVELAPDVHLEGPIYLGNSVQIKSGVVIRGPSVIRDYSVIDNEAVVDRSIMWRNCYVGERVQISGAIILRQCSIKANATVFEGVVIGDGTIVGEGAVIHPGVKIWPGKEVEPGATVNSSIVWGSQGKRVLFGRFGVTGVVNIDLTPEFSAKLGAAFGATLPRGSIVTVNHDMHQSSRMIKQAIIAGLPSAGINVWDLGSQPIPVASYYTRVSGAEGGVQVRVSPFDERVIDILFVDSQGLSLSKNRERDIERVFFREDFRRVYLNDIGNIEHVQGVKEQYIKDFLKHLNTRAIQEAAFNLVVDFADAPTASILPLILDELNCNVVALGATMSRAGETLNPVQFQTTLKQLQIITTTMDAQLGVRLEPGGEKIFLADHRGYLLEDTTACAVMTEMVLHDAPGSGVAVPVNLPRVFEKIAAKYNGRIVRTEIDPDSLKIMCSENVIMASDGKGKFIFPDFQCAVDGLMALAKMLEFLATQKMSLGETVDKLPPYYVAERKVSCVWEAKARVMRLINERFEARKDRQVAHGVKLELETDKWVLIVPDPDQPCFRITVEAESQPEAEGLADEYAQVVEKISPFE
;
A
#
# COMPACT_ATOMS: atom_id res chain seq x y z
N MET A 1 -11.17 23.40 46.58
CA MET A 1 -10.12 23.37 45.53
C MET A 1 -10.65 22.62 44.34
N LYS A 2 -10.54 23.17 43.15
CA LYS A 2 -10.95 22.59 41.87
C LYS A 2 -9.75 22.03 41.12
N ALA A 3 -9.96 21.17 40.13
CA ALA A 3 -8.89 20.66 39.29
C ALA A 3 -9.10 21.02 37.83
N VAL A 4 -8.01 21.25 37.09
CA VAL A 4 -7.99 21.33 35.62
C VAL A 4 -7.27 20.13 35.08
N ILE A 5 -7.95 19.36 34.22
CA ILE A 5 -7.38 18.20 33.54
C ILE A 5 -7.08 18.60 32.08
N MET A 6 -5.82 18.69 31.74
CA MET A 6 -5.39 19.06 30.39
C MET A 6 -5.49 17.84 29.43
N ALA A 7 -6.46 17.83 28.53
CA ALA A 7 -6.79 16.68 27.67
C ALA A 7 -6.78 17.00 26.16
N GLY A 8 -6.14 18.09 25.73
CA GLY A 8 -6.16 18.58 24.34
C GLY A 8 -5.14 17.93 23.38
N GLY A 9 -4.27 17.06 23.86
CA GLY A 9 -3.17 16.51 23.06
C GLY A 9 -3.57 15.47 22.01
N THR A 10 -2.98 15.53 20.79
CA THR A 10 -3.26 14.61 19.65
C THR A 10 -2.64 13.21 19.79
N GLY A 11 -1.65 13.01 20.67
CA GLY A 11 -1.02 11.70 20.91
C GLY A 11 -0.34 11.05 19.70
N SER A 12 0.24 11.82 18.80
CA SER A 12 0.80 11.32 17.52
C SER A 12 1.85 10.21 17.65
N ARG A 13 2.63 10.20 18.74
CA ARG A 13 3.65 9.16 19.03
C ARG A 13 3.06 7.80 19.41
N LEU A 14 1.77 7.76 19.75
CA LEU A 14 1.05 6.54 20.12
C LEU A 14 0.32 5.90 18.91
N ARG A 15 0.36 6.48 17.72
CA ARG A 15 -0.30 5.89 16.54
C ARG A 15 0.22 4.48 16.27
N PRO A 16 -0.69 3.52 15.93
CA PRO A 16 -2.09 3.68 15.54
C PRO A 16 -3.11 3.75 16.69
N ILE A 17 -2.72 3.62 17.97
CA ILE A 17 -3.61 3.58 19.14
C ILE A 17 -4.51 4.82 19.24
N THR A 18 -3.99 6.00 18.87
CA THR A 18 -4.67 7.31 18.98
C THR A 18 -5.30 7.82 17.69
N ILE A 19 -5.48 6.99 16.66
CA ILE A 19 -6.12 7.42 15.42
C ILE A 19 -7.62 7.67 15.63
N GLU A 20 -8.29 6.71 16.28
CA GLU A 20 -9.73 6.75 16.53
C GLU A 20 -10.07 7.03 18.00
N ARG A 21 -9.09 7.49 18.79
CA ARG A 21 -9.27 7.69 20.22
C ARG A 21 -8.31 8.76 20.76
N PRO A 22 -8.81 9.72 21.59
CA PRO A 22 -7.93 10.68 22.22
C PRO A 22 -7.09 10.01 23.31
N LYS A 23 -5.87 10.50 23.51
CA LYS A 23 -4.87 9.94 24.44
C LYS A 23 -5.40 9.68 25.85
N PRO A 24 -6.18 10.59 26.50
CA PRO A 24 -6.71 10.36 27.84
C PRO A 24 -7.66 9.16 27.96
N LEU A 25 -8.26 8.73 26.85
CA LEU A 25 -9.17 7.58 26.83
C LEU A 25 -8.49 6.24 26.52
N ILE A 26 -7.16 6.19 26.48
CA ILE A 26 -6.42 4.93 26.35
C ILE A 26 -6.62 4.11 27.63
N PRO A 27 -7.01 2.83 27.52
CA PRO A 27 -7.23 2.01 28.71
C PRO A 27 -5.91 1.45 29.25
N ILE A 28 -5.76 1.52 30.56
CA ILE A 28 -4.74 0.79 31.33
C ILE A 28 -5.47 -0.18 32.25
N ALA A 29 -5.29 -1.48 32.00
CA ALA A 29 -6.06 -2.54 32.65
C ALA A 29 -7.59 -2.29 32.53
N ASN A 30 -8.28 -2.00 33.61
CA ASN A 30 -9.74 -1.91 33.67
C ASN A 30 -10.30 -0.52 33.33
N LYS A 31 -9.54 0.57 33.44
CA LYS A 31 -10.01 1.96 33.27
C LYS A 31 -9.16 2.73 32.26
N THR A 32 -9.70 3.83 31.77
CA THR A 32 -8.94 4.79 30.96
C THR A 32 -7.96 5.60 31.83
N VAL A 33 -6.91 6.16 31.23
CA VAL A 33 -5.94 7.01 31.95
C VAL A 33 -6.66 8.12 32.70
N ILE A 34 -7.55 8.87 32.04
CA ILE A 34 -8.33 9.93 32.70
C ILE A 34 -9.26 9.37 33.77
N GLY A 35 -9.78 8.15 33.62
CA GLY A 35 -10.56 7.47 34.65
C GLY A 35 -9.76 7.21 35.93
N HIS A 36 -8.49 6.82 35.81
CA HIS A 36 -7.57 6.68 36.94
C HIS A 36 -7.28 8.05 37.62
N ILE A 37 -7.14 9.11 36.80
CA ILE A 37 -6.96 10.49 37.32
C ILE A 37 -8.18 10.93 38.11
N LEU A 38 -9.40 10.69 37.63
CA LEU A 38 -10.62 11.03 38.35
C LEU A 38 -10.73 10.27 39.70
N ASP A 39 -10.36 8.99 39.74
CA ASP A 39 -10.30 8.23 40.99
C ASP A 39 -9.24 8.81 41.96
N LEU A 40 -8.10 9.26 41.46
CA LEU A 40 -7.06 9.92 42.25
C LEU A 40 -7.58 11.24 42.85
N LEU A 41 -8.17 12.11 42.03
CA LEU A 41 -8.76 13.38 42.51
C LEU A 41 -9.80 13.14 43.60
N LYS A 42 -10.69 12.17 43.40
CA LYS A 42 -11.73 11.80 44.35
C LYS A 42 -11.15 11.30 45.69
N ARG A 43 -10.10 10.49 45.68
CA ARG A 43 -9.40 10.04 46.90
C ARG A 43 -8.85 11.20 47.70
N HIS A 44 -8.47 12.25 47.05
CA HIS A 44 -7.97 13.50 47.70
C HIS A 44 -9.03 14.57 47.87
N HIS A 45 -10.33 14.17 47.85
CA HIS A 45 -11.47 15.07 48.10
C HIS A 45 -11.59 16.25 47.12
N ILE A 46 -11.06 16.10 45.89
CA ILE A 46 -11.24 17.04 44.80
C ILE A 46 -12.37 16.48 43.93
N THR A 47 -13.56 17.02 44.07
CA THR A 47 -14.78 16.50 43.45
C THR A 47 -15.31 17.35 42.31
N GLU A 48 -14.66 18.47 42.01
CA GLU A 48 -15.01 19.37 40.91
C GLU A 48 -13.81 19.56 39.98
N ALA A 49 -13.98 19.30 38.69
CA ALA A 49 -12.92 19.41 37.69
C ALA A 49 -13.43 20.06 36.40
N VAL A 50 -12.55 20.82 35.73
CA VAL A 50 -12.74 21.26 34.37
C VAL A 50 -11.76 20.50 33.45
N VAL A 51 -12.25 19.91 32.36
CA VAL A 51 -11.44 19.20 31.37
C VAL A 51 -11.28 20.11 30.17
N THR A 52 -10.04 20.47 29.85
CA THR A 52 -9.74 21.20 28.60
C THR A 52 -9.54 20.25 27.49
N VAL A 53 -10.30 20.38 26.40
CA VAL A 53 -10.36 19.41 25.29
C VAL A 53 -10.24 20.11 23.94
N GLN A 54 -9.58 19.45 22.99
CA GLN A 54 -9.44 19.92 21.61
C GLN A 54 -9.61 18.75 20.62
N TYR A 55 -8.73 17.77 20.68
CA TYR A 55 -8.72 16.62 19.77
C TYR A 55 -9.76 15.58 20.20
N LEU A 56 -10.72 15.25 19.30
CA LEU A 56 -11.81 14.30 19.56
C LEU A 56 -12.58 14.62 20.87
N ALA A 57 -12.90 15.90 21.08
CA ALA A 57 -13.53 16.41 22.29
C ALA A 57 -14.84 15.68 22.62
N ASP A 58 -15.70 15.41 21.62
CA ASP A 58 -16.97 14.73 21.82
C ASP A 58 -16.81 13.35 22.47
N MET A 59 -15.75 12.62 22.09
CA MET A 59 -15.49 11.29 22.66
C MET A 59 -15.13 11.35 24.15
N ILE A 60 -14.42 12.40 24.58
CA ILE A 60 -14.11 12.60 26.00
C ILE A 60 -15.38 12.95 26.74
N GLN A 61 -16.20 13.87 26.21
CA GLN A 61 -17.49 14.26 26.79
C GLN A 61 -18.45 13.06 26.91
N ASP A 62 -18.60 12.27 25.83
CA ASP A 62 -19.44 11.06 25.83
C ASP A 62 -18.98 10.01 26.85
N SER A 63 -17.65 9.90 27.04
CA SER A 63 -17.07 8.90 27.95
C SER A 63 -17.20 9.28 29.42
N LEU A 64 -17.10 10.56 29.77
CA LEU A 64 -17.08 11.04 31.14
C LEU A 64 -18.44 11.61 31.58
N GLY A 65 -19.25 12.10 30.66
CA GLY A 65 -20.51 12.78 30.94
C GLY A 65 -20.32 14.02 31.82
N ASP A 66 -21.25 14.23 32.71
CA ASP A 66 -21.19 15.32 33.73
C ASP A 66 -20.39 14.93 34.98
N GLY A 67 -19.82 13.75 35.03
CA GLY A 67 -19.06 13.18 36.14
C GLY A 67 -19.91 12.56 37.25
N SER A 68 -21.22 12.64 37.19
CA SER A 68 -22.14 12.11 38.23
C SER A 68 -21.93 10.61 38.44
N ASN A 69 -21.69 9.83 37.37
CA ASN A 69 -21.41 8.40 37.45
C ASN A 69 -20.11 8.07 38.23
N GLN A 70 -19.15 8.99 38.26
CA GLN A 70 -17.90 8.89 39.01
C GLN A 70 -17.98 9.53 40.37
N GLY A 71 -19.13 10.19 40.70
CA GLY A 71 -19.33 10.93 41.93
C GLY A 71 -18.51 12.25 41.99
N MET A 72 -18.37 12.88 40.84
CA MET A 72 -17.70 14.16 40.59
C MET A 72 -18.62 15.11 39.82
N THR A 73 -18.24 16.39 39.74
CA THR A 73 -18.81 17.35 38.80
C THR A 73 -17.75 17.71 37.78
N ILE A 74 -18.02 17.45 36.51
CA ILE A 74 -17.07 17.67 35.39
C ILE A 74 -17.63 18.77 34.47
N HIS A 75 -16.84 19.79 34.24
CA HIS A 75 -17.08 20.84 33.26
C HIS A 75 -16.11 20.68 32.09
N TYR A 76 -16.45 21.21 30.93
CA TYR A 76 -15.62 21.10 29.72
C TYR A 76 -15.33 22.48 29.16
N GLN A 77 -14.06 22.68 28.81
CA GLN A 77 -13.62 23.85 28.06
C GLN A 77 -13.07 23.37 26.70
N ILE A 78 -13.79 23.69 25.62
CA ILE A 78 -13.42 23.30 24.26
C ILE A 78 -12.53 24.39 23.67
N GLU A 79 -11.48 23.97 22.96
CA GLU A 79 -10.55 24.81 22.23
C GLU A 79 -10.69 24.61 20.73
N ASP A 80 -10.92 25.71 19.99
CA ASP A 80 -10.98 25.67 18.52
C ASP A 80 -9.58 25.55 17.90
N THR A 81 -8.57 26.09 18.56
CA THR A 81 -7.15 26.05 18.16
C THR A 81 -6.28 25.66 19.34
N PRO A 82 -5.12 25.03 19.13
CA PRO A 82 -4.21 24.67 20.21
C PRO A 82 -3.68 25.91 20.96
N LEU A 83 -4.04 26.04 22.23
CA LEU A 83 -3.63 27.19 23.08
C LEU A 83 -2.37 26.90 23.90
N GLY A 84 -1.77 25.71 23.79
CA GLY A 84 -0.70 25.28 24.68
C GLY A 84 -1.21 24.94 26.08
N THR A 85 -0.33 24.47 26.96
CA THR A 85 -0.75 24.01 28.30
C THR A 85 -1.27 25.09 29.21
N ALA A 86 -0.59 26.23 29.28
CA ALA A 86 -1.03 27.38 30.12
C ALA A 86 -2.22 28.11 29.48
N GLY A 87 -2.22 28.29 28.15
CA GLY A 87 -3.33 28.93 27.47
C GLY A 87 -4.64 28.13 27.61
N SER A 88 -4.57 26.81 27.57
CA SER A 88 -5.70 25.92 27.85
C SER A 88 -6.29 26.11 29.24
N VAL A 89 -5.43 26.23 30.26
CA VAL A 89 -5.87 26.48 31.64
C VAL A 89 -6.46 27.88 31.79
N LYS A 90 -5.86 28.89 31.16
CA LYS A 90 -6.40 30.26 31.18
C LYS A 90 -7.78 30.35 30.51
N ASN A 91 -8.03 29.54 29.47
CA ASN A 91 -9.35 29.49 28.84
C ASN A 91 -10.45 28.99 29.78
N ALA A 92 -10.07 28.32 30.89
CA ALA A 92 -10.97 27.87 31.94
C ALA A 92 -11.00 28.81 33.16
N SER A 93 -10.43 30.03 33.09
CA SER A 93 -10.26 30.96 34.22
C SER A 93 -11.55 31.30 34.98
N ASP A 94 -12.70 31.36 34.30
CA ASP A 94 -14.00 31.59 34.92
C ASP A 94 -14.38 30.59 36.01
N PHE A 95 -13.75 29.41 36.01
CA PHE A 95 -13.91 28.34 36.99
C PHE A 95 -12.90 28.41 38.16
N LEU A 96 -11.86 29.20 38.03
CA LEU A 96 -10.67 29.15 38.86
C LEU A 96 -10.63 30.35 39.82
N ASP A 97 -11.44 30.30 40.84
CA ASP A 97 -11.67 31.37 41.80
C ASP A 97 -10.88 31.23 43.13
N ASP A 98 -10.17 30.12 43.33
CA ASP A 98 -9.34 29.80 44.51
C ASP A 98 -8.15 28.96 44.05
N THR A 99 -7.19 28.68 44.95
CA THR A 99 -6.09 27.72 44.66
C THR A 99 -6.60 26.49 43.95
N PHE A 100 -5.99 26.11 42.82
CA PHE A 100 -6.44 25.00 41.99
C PHE A 100 -5.30 24.06 41.61
N LEU A 101 -5.66 22.84 41.29
CA LEU A 101 -4.75 21.80 40.78
C LEU A 101 -4.82 21.72 39.26
N VAL A 102 -3.67 21.66 38.60
CA VAL A 102 -3.55 21.31 37.18
C VAL A 102 -2.94 19.92 37.10
N ILE A 103 -3.51 19.05 36.27
CA ILE A 103 -3.00 17.70 36.01
C ILE A 103 -3.08 17.34 34.52
N SER A 104 -2.01 16.76 33.98
CA SER A 104 -2.00 16.28 32.61
C SER A 104 -2.94 15.07 32.49
N GLY A 105 -3.84 15.08 31.49
CA GLY A 105 -4.87 14.04 31.29
C GLY A 105 -4.34 12.71 30.73
N ASP A 106 -3.04 12.61 30.53
CA ASP A 106 -2.33 11.47 29.99
C ASP A 106 -1.28 10.88 30.95
N ALA A 107 -1.19 11.38 32.19
CA ALA A 107 -0.28 10.88 33.19
C ALA A 107 -0.96 9.89 34.15
N LEU A 108 -0.39 8.70 34.26
CA LEU A 108 -0.78 7.74 35.30
C LEU A 108 0.05 7.99 36.57
N THR A 109 -0.61 8.23 37.68
CA THR A 109 0.07 8.53 38.95
C THR A 109 -0.76 8.13 40.17
N ASN A 110 -0.10 7.93 41.31
CA ASN A 110 -0.71 7.76 42.63
C ASN A 110 -0.19 8.76 43.68
N PHE A 111 0.34 9.89 43.24
CA PHE A 111 0.87 10.91 44.14
C PHE A 111 -0.12 11.36 45.22
N ASN A 112 0.41 11.71 46.40
CA ASN A 112 -0.38 12.29 47.46
C ASN A 112 -0.65 13.78 47.18
N LEU A 113 -1.79 14.06 46.53
CA LEU A 113 -2.20 15.44 46.17
C LEU A 113 -2.52 16.28 47.38
N THR A 114 -2.88 15.68 48.55
CA THR A 114 -3.12 16.39 49.82
C THR A 114 -1.82 16.96 50.33
N ASP A 115 -0.74 16.21 50.36
CA ASP A 115 0.58 16.70 50.81
C ASP A 115 1.15 17.73 49.85
N LEU A 116 1.01 17.58 48.56
CA LEU A 116 1.38 18.57 47.55
C LEU A 116 0.66 19.90 47.78
N THR A 117 -0.66 19.85 48.06
CA THR A 117 -1.46 21.06 48.35
C THR A 117 -1.06 21.70 49.67
N ALA A 118 -0.81 20.92 50.71
CA ALA A 118 -0.33 21.42 52.02
C ALA A 118 1.04 22.10 51.89
N TYR A 119 1.94 21.49 51.13
CA TYR A 119 3.25 22.07 50.81
C TYR A 119 3.12 23.43 50.12
N HIS A 120 2.28 23.54 49.08
CA HIS A 120 2.00 24.77 48.37
C HIS A 120 1.53 25.88 49.32
N LYS A 121 0.51 25.58 50.11
CA LYS A 121 -0.03 26.56 51.10
C LYS A 121 0.99 27.02 52.12
N SER A 122 1.92 26.17 52.53
CA SER A 122 2.96 26.51 53.50
C SER A 122 3.98 27.52 52.96
N HIS A 123 4.25 27.49 51.64
CA HIS A 123 5.23 28.36 51.01
C HIS A 123 4.64 29.67 50.47
N LYS A 124 3.31 29.83 50.43
CA LYS A 124 2.60 31.04 49.97
C LYS A 124 3.14 31.53 48.60
N THR A 125 3.28 30.66 47.66
CA THR A 125 3.84 30.91 46.31
C THR A 125 2.75 30.94 45.27
N LEU A 126 3.02 31.50 44.09
CA LEU A 126 2.10 31.47 42.93
C LEU A 126 1.98 30.07 42.30
N ALA A 127 3.06 29.29 42.39
CA ALA A 127 3.08 27.94 41.78
C ALA A 127 3.97 26.95 42.54
N THR A 128 3.47 25.73 42.69
CA THR A 128 4.23 24.57 43.16
C THR A 128 4.12 23.46 42.12
N LEU A 129 5.25 22.97 41.66
CA LEU A 129 5.34 21.91 40.67
C LEU A 129 5.61 20.56 41.35
N ALA A 130 4.84 19.53 41.05
CA ALA A 130 5.19 18.18 41.46
C ALA A 130 6.35 17.68 40.59
N LEU A 131 7.42 17.26 41.23
CA LEU A 131 8.63 16.72 40.57
C LEU A 131 8.75 15.23 40.86
N TYR A 132 9.30 14.50 39.92
CA TYR A 132 9.55 13.06 40.04
C TYR A 132 11.00 12.74 39.66
N ARG A 133 11.59 11.75 40.34
CA ARG A 133 12.94 11.29 40.03
C ARG A 133 12.91 10.28 38.87
N LEU A 134 13.65 10.59 37.80
CA LEU A 134 13.75 9.71 36.64
C LEU A 134 15.20 9.51 36.23
N ALA A 135 15.63 8.26 36.05
CA ALA A 135 17.01 7.92 35.77
C ALA A 135 17.50 8.45 34.39
N ASP A 136 16.62 8.52 33.36
CA ASP A 136 16.92 9.11 32.05
C ASP A 136 15.88 10.20 31.74
N PRO A 137 16.13 11.47 32.12
CA PRO A 137 15.16 12.54 32.04
C PRO A 137 15.17 13.33 30.73
N VAL A 138 15.95 12.93 29.70
CA VAL A 138 16.21 13.73 28.48
C VAL A 138 14.98 14.07 27.66
N ASP A 139 13.92 13.27 27.75
CA ASP A 139 12.67 13.46 27.02
C ASP A 139 11.68 14.41 27.75
N TYR A 140 12.06 14.89 28.93
CA TYR A 140 11.22 15.70 29.84
C TYR A 140 11.82 17.05 30.13
N GLY A 141 11.00 17.94 30.71
CA GLY A 141 11.48 19.17 31.34
C GLY A 141 12.21 18.83 32.62
N VAL A 142 13.48 19.17 32.72
CA VAL A 142 14.35 18.92 33.90
C VAL A 142 14.38 20.17 34.79
N ILE A 143 14.25 19.97 36.10
CA ILE A 143 14.16 21.02 37.10
C ILE A 143 15.26 20.90 38.14
N ASN A 144 15.92 21.98 38.45
CA ASN A 144 16.83 22.07 39.60
C ASN A 144 16.16 22.84 40.75
N ILE A 145 16.27 22.30 41.95
CA ILE A 145 15.79 22.92 43.18
C ILE A 145 16.93 23.13 44.19
N ASN A 146 16.82 24.11 45.05
CA ASN A 146 17.71 24.28 46.19
C ASN A 146 17.23 23.44 47.39
N ASN A 147 17.94 23.54 48.54
CA ASN A 147 17.60 22.77 49.76
C ASN A 147 16.25 23.16 50.37
N GLU A 148 15.72 24.31 50.04
CA GLU A 148 14.43 24.82 50.51
C GLU A 148 13.29 24.46 49.57
N GLY A 149 13.59 23.68 48.46
CA GLY A 149 12.63 23.30 47.45
C GLY A 149 12.34 24.40 46.42
N GLN A 150 13.00 25.55 46.46
CA GLN A 150 12.83 26.61 45.49
C GLN A 150 13.49 26.24 44.17
N ILE A 151 12.79 26.44 43.06
CA ILE A 151 13.28 26.15 41.71
C ILE A 151 14.35 27.18 41.34
N THR A 152 15.52 26.67 40.91
CA THR A 152 16.67 27.48 40.52
C THR A 152 16.94 27.46 39.04
N ARG A 153 16.45 26.45 38.32
CA ARG A 153 16.65 26.32 36.88
C ARG A 153 15.60 25.43 36.22
N PHE A 154 15.23 25.79 35.00
CA PHE A 154 14.41 25.00 34.07
C PHE A 154 15.25 24.60 32.84
N GLN A 155 15.15 23.37 32.41
CA GLN A 155 15.76 22.84 31.15
C GLN A 155 14.73 22.00 30.42
N GLU A 156 14.16 22.52 29.35
CA GLU A 156 13.22 21.74 28.52
C GLU A 156 13.99 20.80 27.60
N LYS A 157 13.79 19.51 27.76
CA LYS A 157 14.37 18.40 26.96
C LYS A 157 15.87 18.58 26.68
N PRO A 158 16.70 18.60 27.72
CA PRO A 158 18.14 18.80 27.56
C PRO A 158 18.79 17.67 26.79
N SER A 159 19.94 17.95 26.15
CA SER A 159 20.77 16.87 25.62
C SER A 159 21.42 16.07 26.77
N ARG A 160 21.76 14.80 26.55
CA ARG A 160 22.38 13.94 27.59
C ARG A 160 23.61 14.55 28.26
N GLY A 161 24.40 15.34 27.52
CA GLY A 161 25.57 16.02 28.06
C GLY A 161 25.28 17.29 28.85
N SER A 162 24.05 17.81 28.85
CA SER A 162 23.66 19.05 29.51
C SER A 162 22.69 18.85 30.68
N VAL A 163 22.30 17.61 30.97
CA VAL A 163 21.42 17.27 32.11
C VAL A 163 22.10 17.58 33.41
N MET A 164 21.40 18.34 34.27
CA MET A 164 21.95 18.79 35.60
C MET A 164 21.11 18.33 36.80
N SER A 165 20.02 17.59 36.56
CA SER A 165 19.15 17.07 37.63
C SER A 165 18.43 15.82 37.12
N ASP A 166 18.03 14.95 38.04
CA ASP A 166 17.15 13.79 37.79
C ASP A 166 15.69 14.08 38.11
N TYR A 167 15.38 15.33 38.49
CA TYR A 167 14.01 15.77 38.74
C TYR A 167 13.34 16.23 37.44
N VAL A 168 12.23 15.59 37.10
CA VAL A 168 11.42 15.95 35.92
C VAL A 168 10.13 16.65 36.33
N ASN A 169 9.68 17.53 35.45
CA ASN A 169 8.38 18.16 35.51
C ASN A 169 7.30 17.15 35.14
N THR A 170 6.39 16.86 36.04
CA THR A 170 5.36 15.83 35.89
C THR A 170 4.10 16.29 35.17
N GLY A 171 3.94 17.59 34.91
CA GLY A 171 2.69 18.17 34.43
C GLY A 171 1.58 18.26 35.51
N ILE A 172 1.96 18.19 36.79
CA ILE A 172 1.04 18.32 37.91
C ILE A 172 1.47 19.55 38.73
N TYR A 173 0.56 20.51 38.90
CA TYR A 173 0.84 21.79 39.53
C TYR A 173 -0.25 22.17 40.50
N VAL A 174 0.11 22.87 41.57
CA VAL A 174 -0.83 23.66 42.39
C VAL A 174 -0.54 25.14 42.16
N LEU A 175 -1.55 25.86 41.75
CA LEU A 175 -1.44 27.22 41.26
C LEU A 175 -2.43 28.14 41.98
N GLU A 176 -2.04 29.42 42.16
CA GLU A 176 -2.94 30.49 42.56
C GLU A 176 -3.55 31.18 41.33
N PRO A 177 -4.83 31.62 41.37
CA PRO A 177 -5.50 32.26 40.24
C PRO A 177 -4.72 33.42 39.63
N ASP A 178 -4.03 34.23 40.47
CA ASP A 178 -3.25 35.39 40.04
C ASP A 178 -2.17 35.05 39.01
N ILE A 179 -1.75 33.76 38.90
CA ILE A 179 -0.77 33.32 37.89
C ILE A 179 -1.28 33.48 36.47
N LEU A 180 -2.59 33.45 36.30
CA LEU A 180 -3.23 33.56 34.99
C LEU A 180 -3.19 35.01 34.46
N ASP A 181 -2.92 36.03 35.29
CA ASP A 181 -2.85 37.43 34.88
C ASP A 181 -1.54 37.77 34.14
N PHE A 182 -0.54 36.89 34.15
CA PHE A 182 0.77 37.15 33.56
C PHE A 182 0.82 36.99 32.03
N PHE A 183 -0.23 36.53 31.39
CA PHE A 183 -0.26 36.32 29.93
C PHE A 183 -1.67 36.54 29.37
N GLU A 184 -1.77 36.73 28.05
CA GLU A 184 -3.02 37.07 27.38
C GLU A 184 -3.94 35.86 27.17
N THR A 185 -5.25 36.08 27.08
CA THR A 185 -6.25 35.07 26.75
C THR A 185 -6.23 34.76 25.25
N ASN A 186 -6.54 33.51 24.88
CA ASN A 186 -6.58 33.05 23.49
C ASN A 186 -5.24 33.13 22.72
N ALA A 187 -4.11 33.18 23.43
CA ALA A 187 -2.78 33.08 22.84
C ALA A 187 -2.14 31.74 23.21
N PRO A 188 -1.43 31.10 22.29
CA PRO A 188 -0.67 29.89 22.58
C PRO A 188 0.41 30.18 23.63
N PHE A 189 0.31 29.54 24.79
CA PHE A 189 1.25 29.71 25.88
C PHE A 189 1.43 28.40 26.65
N ASP A 190 2.69 28.06 26.96
CA ASP A 190 3.03 26.79 27.62
C ASP A 190 3.58 27.02 29.03
N PHE A 191 3.16 26.21 30.01
CA PHE A 191 3.67 26.32 31.39
C PHE A 191 5.18 26.17 31.45
N ALA A 192 5.74 25.11 30.85
CA ALA A 192 7.14 24.76 31.01
C ALA A 192 8.08 25.57 30.11
N LYS A 193 7.61 26.01 28.94
CA LYS A 193 8.44 26.74 27.98
C LYS A 193 8.36 28.23 28.17
N ASP A 194 7.18 28.74 28.54
CA ASP A 194 6.93 30.17 28.53
C ASP A 194 6.72 30.69 29.95
N LEU A 195 5.69 30.22 30.66
CA LEU A 195 5.24 30.84 31.91
C LEU A 195 6.26 30.70 33.06
N PHE A 196 6.66 29.48 33.41
CA PHE A 196 7.54 29.27 34.56
C PHE A 196 8.94 29.86 34.34
N PRO A 197 9.58 29.76 33.15
CA PRO A 197 10.83 30.46 32.89
C PRO A 197 10.70 32.00 32.97
N MET A 198 9.58 32.54 32.46
CA MET A 198 9.29 33.98 32.54
C MET A 198 9.16 34.44 34.00
N LEU A 199 8.33 33.79 34.82
CA LEU A 199 8.16 34.13 36.25
C LEU A 199 9.47 34.02 37.01
N HIS A 200 10.23 32.95 36.77
CA HIS A 200 11.54 32.77 37.38
C HIS A 200 12.52 33.90 37.02
N SER A 201 12.55 34.33 35.75
CA SER A 201 13.41 35.43 35.29
C SER A 201 13.01 36.79 35.89
N GLN A 202 11.73 36.93 36.22
CA GLN A 202 11.19 38.13 36.91
C GLN A 202 11.37 38.10 38.45
N GLY A 203 11.95 37.01 38.97
CA GLY A 203 12.26 36.86 40.39
C GLY A 203 11.11 36.36 41.27
N TYR A 204 10.02 35.87 40.67
CA TYR A 204 8.95 35.23 41.44
C TYR A 204 9.43 33.84 41.95
N PRO A 205 9.25 33.57 43.28
CA PRO A 205 9.64 32.29 43.84
C PRO A 205 8.68 31.20 43.36
N LEU A 206 9.24 30.15 42.72
CA LEU A 206 8.52 28.93 42.32
C LEU A 206 9.11 27.78 43.12
N TYR A 207 8.28 26.83 43.54
CA TYR A 207 8.71 25.71 44.37
C TYR A 207 8.46 24.37 43.67
N GLY A 208 9.37 23.44 43.87
CA GLY A 208 9.27 22.04 43.45
C GLY A 208 9.01 21.12 44.64
N TYR A 209 7.94 20.39 44.61
CA TYR A 209 7.62 19.32 45.55
C TYR A 209 8.07 17.99 44.96
N VAL A 210 9.05 17.32 45.56
CA VAL A 210 9.50 15.99 45.13
C VAL A 210 8.47 14.97 45.63
N ALA A 211 7.65 14.48 44.67
CA ALA A 211 6.57 13.56 44.98
C ALA A 211 7.10 12.12 45.10
N GLU A 212 6.59 11.41 46.10
CA GLU A 212 6.79 9.98 46.25
C GLU A 212 5.63 9.20 45.62
N GLY A 213 5.91 7.97 45.20
CA GLY A 213 4.93 7.09 44.53
C GLY A 213 5.28 6.79 43.10
N TYR A 214 4.28 6.54 42.31
CA TYR A 214 4.41 6.21 40.87
C TYR A 214 3.98 7.36 39.98
N TRP A 215 4.73 7.58 38.91
CA TRP A 215 4.36 8.49 37.85
C TRP A 215 4.85 7.96 36.47
N CYS A 216 3.99 8.07 35.45
CA CYS A 216 4.32 7.74 34.08
C CYS A 216 3.50 8.61 33.11
N ASP A 217 4.15 9.38 32.23
CA ASP A 217 3.52 9.98 31.06
C ASP A 217 3.35 8.91 30.00
N VAL A 218 2.11 8.56 29.67
CA VAL A 218 1.77 7.56 28.64
C VAL A 218 1.97 8.18 27.25
N GLY A 219 3.17 8.63 26.95
CA GLY A 219 3.50 9.43 25.75
C GLY A 219 3.89 8.60 24.51
N SER A 220 4.25 7.33 24.68
CA SER A 220 4.67 6.42 23.61
C SER A 220 4.10 5.02 23.80
N ILE A 221 4.19 4.18 22.77
CA ILE A 221 3.77 2.76 22.86
C ILE A 221 4.56 2.02 23.94
N ALA A 222 5.85 2.29 24.05
CA ALA A 222 6.70 1.67 25.08
C ALA A 222 6.25 2.07 26.51
N GLU A 223 5.96 3.37 26.72
CA GLU A 223 5.44 3.88 27.98
C GLU A 223 4.06 3.29 28.32
N TYR A 224 3.21 3.12 27.32
CA TYR A 224 1.90 2.48 27.48
C TYR A 224 2.02 1.02 27.95
N VAL A 225 2.90 0.24 27.32
CA VAL A 225 3.18 -1.15 27.73
C VAL A 225 3.78 -1.16 29.14
N ARG A 226 4.75 -0.29 29.44
CA ARG A 226 5.39 -0.18 30.76
C ARG A 226 4.37 0.18 31.85
N ALA A 227 3.54 1.21 31.65
CA ALA A 227 2.52 1.61 32.60
C ALA A 227 1.52 0.48 32.87
N THR A 228 1.09 -0.25 31.83
CA THR A 228 0.19 -1.41 31.98
C THR A 228 0.87 -2.54 32.75
N THR A 229 2.12 -2.84 32.46
CA THR A 229 2.93 -3.85 33.15
C THR A 229 3.07 -3.52 34.66
N ASN A 230 3.42 -2.28 34.98
CA ASN A 230 3.62 -1.82 36.37
C ASN A 230 2.33 -1.87 37.18
N VAL A 231 1.20 -1.54 36.54
CA VAL A 231 -0.14 -1.70 37.16
C VAL A 231 -0.41 -3.17 37.50
N LEU A 232 -0.15 -4.09 36.59
CA LEU A 232 -0.35 -5.51 36.83
C LEU A 232 0.61 -6.09 37.88
N HIS A 233 1.80 -5.54 38.05
CA HIS A 233 2.73 -5.93 39.10
C HIS A 233 2.40 -5.30 40.47
N GLY A 234 1.39 -4.41 40.53
CA GLY A 234 1.00 -3.73 41.77
C GLY A 234 1.89 -2.56 42.18
N GLU A 235 2.76 -2.08 41.28
CA GLU A 235 3.66 -0.93 41.54
C GLU A 235 2.89 0.39 41.65
N VAL A 236 1.65 0.44 41.16
CA VAL A 236 0.77 1.62 41.26
C VAL A 236 -0.25 1.36 42.35
N GLU A 237 0.07 1.78 43.56
CA GLU A 237 -0.80 1.57 44.71
C GLU A 237 -2.14 2.30 44.59
N GLY A 238 -3.18 1.69 45.18
CA GLY A 238 -4.51 2.30 45.26
C GLY A 238 -5.37 2.11 44.03
N LEU A 239 -4.94 1.33 43.00
CA LEU A 239 -5.79 0.96 41.87
C LEU A 239 -6.59 -0.30 42.21
N ASP A 240 -7.89 -0.25 41.93
CA ASP A 240 -8.78 -1.40 42.05
C ASP A 240 -8.89 -2.10 40.69
N LEU A 241 -8.31 -3.31 40.58
CA LEU A 241 -8.37 -4.10 39.35
C LEU A 241 -9.55 -5.10 39.36
N GLY A 242 -10.40 -5.08 40.37
CA GLY A 242 -11.53 -5.96 40.50
C GLY A 242 -11.21 -7.25 41.27
N ARG A 243 -11.93 -8.36 41.00
CA ARG A 243 -11.85 -9.62 41.75
C ARG A 243 -10.53 -10.34 41.47
N SER A 244 -9.76 -10.62 42.52
CA SER A 244 -8.58 -11.48 42.41
C SER A 244 -8.98 -12.96 42.37
N LEU A 245 -8.34 -13.70 41.46
CA LEU A 245 -8.43 -15.17 41.35
C LEU A 245 -7.21 -15.86 41.97
N GLY A 246 -6.26 -15.13 42.53
CA GLY A 246 -4.97 -15.62 43.02
C GLY A 246 -3.84 -15.47 42.03
N ASP A 247 -2.59 -15.67 42.43
CA ASP A 247 -1.37 -15.69 41.60
C ASP A 247 -1.20 -14.49 40.64
N GLY A 248 -1.63 -13.31 41.11
CA GLY A 248 -1.57 -12.11 40.28
C GLY A 248 -2.57 -12.08 39.13
N ILE A 249 -3.68 -12.80 39.23
CA ILE A 249 -4.74 -12.84 38.24
C ILE A 249 -5.97 -12.09 38.78
N TRP A 250 -6.43 -11.10 37.98
CA TRP A 250 -7.67 -10.36 38.26
C TRP A 250 -8.71 -10.61 37.15
N ALA A 251 -9.95 -10.68 37.56
CA ALA A 251 -11.06 -10.92 36.65
C ALA A 251 -12.23 -9.97 36.92
N GLY A 252 -12.85 -9.53 35.83
CA GLY A 252 -14.13 -8.85 35.82
C GLY A 252 -15.30 -9.80 36.11
N ARG A 253 -16.51 -9.38 35.75
CA ARG A 253 -17.73 -10.15 35.88
C ARG A 253 -17.90 -11.09 34.68
N ASP A 254 -18.57 -12.23 34.93
CA ASP A 254 -19.01 -13.17 33.88
C ASP A 254 -17.85 -13.68 32.97
N VAL A 255 -16.69 -13.95 33.58
CA VAL A 255 -15.54 -14.56 32.89
C VAL A 255 -15.75 -16.09 32.84
N GLU A 256 -15.69 -16.64 31.63
CA GLU A 256 -15.81 -18.08 31.37
C GLU A 256 -14.45 -18.69 31.04
N LEU A 257 -14.00 -19.66 31.83
CA LEU A 257 -12.73 -20.37 31.64
C LEU A 257 -13.00 -21.87 31.45
N ALA A 258 -12.48 -22.47 30.42
CA ALA A 258 -12.47 -23.92 30.28
C ALA A 258 -11.58 -24.58 31.36
N PRO A 259 -11.84 -25.81 31.77
CA PRO A 259 -11.15 -26.44 32.93
C PRO A 259 -9.63 -26.64 32.72
N ASP A 260 -9.18 -26.70 31.50
CA ASP A 260 -7.80 -26.98 31.06
C ASP A 260 -7.03 -25.76 30.59
N VAL A 261 -7.52 -24.55 30.91
CA VAL A 261 -6.84 -23.29 30.61
C VAL A 261 -5.64 -23.10 31.54
N HIS A 262 -4.52 -22.69 30.98
CA HIS A 262 -3.31 -22.43 31.74
C HIS A 262 -3.05 -20.92 31.83
N LEU A 263 -3.07 -20.36 33.04
CA LEU A 263 -2.86 -18.94 33.32
C LEU A 263 -1.60 -18.74 34.18
N GLU A 264 -0.65 -17.97 33.69
CA GLU A 264 0.57 -17.57 34.39
C GLU A 264 0.57 -16.05 34.59
N GLY A 265 0.27 -15.59 35.81
CA GLY A 265 0.15 -14.14 36.14
C GLY A 265 1.45 -13.31 35.92
N PRO A 266 1.35 -11.97 35.93
CA PRO A 266 0.15 -11.17 36.22
C PRO A 266 -0.77 -11.01 34.98
N ILE A 267 -2.07 -11.21 35.18
CA ILE A 267 -3.07 -11.16 34.10
C ILE A 267 -4.31 -10.38 34.58
N TYR A 268 -4.85 -9.55 33.70
CA TYR A 268 -6.15 -8.94 33.86
C TYR A 268 -7.12 -9.48 32.80
N LEU A 269 -8.26 -10.04 33.24
CA LEU A 269 -9.38 -10.48 32.40
C LEU A 269 -10.57 -9.55 32.62
N GLY A 270 -11.06 -8.91 31.56
CA GLY A 270 -12.21 -8.01 31.57
C GLY A 270 -13.55 -8.74 31.77
N ASN A 271 -14.65 -8.00 31.66
CA ASN A 271 -16.00 -8.56 31.81
C ASN A 271 -16.36 -9.44 30.59
N SER A 272 -17.09 -10.54 30.82
CA SER A 272 -17.62 -11.43 29.79
C SER A 272 -16.54 -11.91 28.80
N VAL A 273 -15.33 -12.17 29.29
CA VAL A 273 -14.25 -12.80 28.53
C VAL A 273 -14.47 -14.30 28.51
N GLN A 274 -14.33 -14.92 27.35
CA GLN A 274 -14.46 -16.36 27.14
C GLN A 274 -13.11 -16.96 26.72
N ILE A 275 -12.62 -17.93 27.49
CA ILE A 275 -11.37 -18.62 27.21
C ILE A 275 -11.65 -20.11 27.07
N LYS A 276 -11.40 -20.65 25.87
CA LYS A 276 -11.72 -22.02 25.47
C LYS A 276 -10.61 -22.99 25.88
N SER A 277 -10.84 -24.28 25.54
CA SER A 277 -9.99 -25.41 25.92
C SER A 277 -8.55 -25.28 25.41
N GLY A 278 -7.58 -25.67 26.22
CA GLY A 278 -6.17 -25.73 25.87
C GLY A 278 -5.47 -24.38 25.70
N VAL A 279 -6.12 -23.26 26.01
CA VAL A 279 -5.55 -21.93 25.90
C VAL A 279 -4.48 -21.70 26.96
N VAL A 280 -3.38 -21.07 26.56
CA VAL A 280 -2.28 -20.65 27.46
C VAL A 280 -2.16 -19.12 27.44
N ILE A 281 -2.24 -18.49 28.62
CA ILE A 281 -2.02 -17.05 28.77
C ILE A 281 -0.90 -16.81 29.76
N ARG A 282 0.12 -16.05 29.32
CA ARG A 282 1.24 -15.63 30.15
C ARG A 282 1.25 -14.14 30.36
N GLY A 283 1.54 -13.72 31.61
CA GLY A 283 1.65 -12.32 31.98
C GLY A 283 3.02 -11.66 31.65
N PRO A 284 3.08 -10.34 31.72
CA PRO A 284 1.96 -9.42 31.95
C PRO A 284 1.01 -9.31 30.75
N SER A 285 -0.24 -9.73 30.94
CA SER A 285 -1.24 -9.70 29.85
C SER A 285 -2.56 -9.07 30.29
N VAL A 286 -3.17 -8.32 29.38
CA VAL A 286 -4.49 -7.71 29.55
C VAL A 286 -5.42 -8.21 28.46
N ILE A 287 -6.54 -8.79 28.81
CA ILE A 287 -7.60 -9.20 27.90
C ILE A 287 -8.88 -8.50 28.34
N ARG A 288 -9.32 -7.50 27.57
CA ARG A 288 -10.46 -6.68 27.94
C ARG A 288 -11.79 -7.26 27.51
N ASP A 289 -12.84 -6.61 27.95
CA ASP A 289 -14.23 -7.04 27.90
C ASP A 289 -14.70 -7.63 26.58
N TYR A 290 -15.57 -8.64 26.64
CA TYR A 290 -16.24 -9.27 25.51
C TYR A 290 -15.30 -9.90 24.48
N SER A 291 -14.09 -10.28 24.88
CA SER A 291 -13.13 -10.94 24.01
C SER A 291 -13.25 -12.45 24.12
N VAL A 292 -13.02 -13.14 23.01
CA VAL A 292 -13.06 -14.61 22.92
C VAL A 292 -11.70 -15.11 22.46
N ILE A 293 -11.15 -16.07 23.23
CA ILE A 293 -9.91 -16.76 22.86
C ILE A 293 -10.28 -18.24 22.64
N ASP A 294 -10.12 -18.68 21.39
CA ASP A 294 -10.50 -20.02 20.96
C ASP A 294 -9.43 -21.06 21.27
N ASN A 295 -9.75 -22.33 21.03
CA ASN A 295 -9.00 -23.48 21.46
C ASN A 295 -7.51 -23.44 21.11
N GLU A 296 -6.66 -23.92 22.04
CA GLU A 296 -5.21 -24.09 21.85
C GLU A 296 -4.44 -22.80 21.47
N ALA A 297 -5.07 -21.62 21.61
CA ALA A 297 -4.39 -20.36 21.36
C ALA A 297 -3.41 -20.01 22.48
N VAL A 298 -2.35 -19.29 22.15
CA VAL A 298 -1.32 -18.81 23.08
C VAL A 298 -1.27 -17.29 23.05
N VAL A 299 -1.43 -16.65 24.22
CA VAL A 299 -1.30 -15.20 24.39
C VAL A 299 -0.23 -14.94 25.43
N ASP A 300 0.87 -14.35 25.02
CA ASP A 300 2.03 -14.09 25.86
C ASP A 300 2.32 -12.60 25.93
N ARG A 301 2.43 -12.02 27.14
CA ARG A 301 2.83 -10.62 27.40
C ARG A 301 2.14 -9.60 26.48
N SER A 302 0.83 -9.70 26.29
CA SER A 302 0.10 -8.96 25.28
C SER A 302 -1.08 -8.16 25.86
N ILE A 303 -1.40 -7.05 25.20
CA ILE A 303 -2.50 -6.18 25.59
C ILE A 303 -3.59 -6.27 24.53
N MET A 304 -4.73 -6.84 24.90
CA MET A 304 -5.89 -6.98 24.02
C MET A 304 -7.04 -6.13 24.53
N TRP A 305 -7.55 -5.27 23.67
CA TRP A 305 -8.69 -4.43 23.96
C TRP A 305 -10.01 -5.20 23.78
N ARG A 306 -11.12 -4.54 24.02
CA ARG A 306 -12.45 -5.15 24.04
C ARG A 306 -12.93 -5.64 22.67
N ASN A 307 -13.82 -6.63 22.69
CA ASN A 307 -14.49 -7.19 21.52
C ASN A 307 -13.52 -7.81 20.49
N CYS A 308 -12.46 -8.45 20.94
CA CYS A 308 -11.52 -9.13 20.07
C CYS A 308 -11.82 -10.62 19.98
N TYR A 309 -11.58 -11.20 18.82
CA TYR A 309 -11.63 -12.63 18.59
C TYR A 309 -10.25 -13.16 18.22
N VAL A 310 -9.79 -14.18 18.94
CA VAL A 310 -8.56 -14.92 18.68
C VAL A 310 -8.93 -16.35 18.36
N GLY A 311 -8.65 -16.77 17.14
CA GLY A 311 -9.00 -18.08 16.60
C GLY A 311 -8.12 -19.22 17.12
N GLU A 312 -8.48 -20.42 16.72
CA GLU A 312 -7.83 -21.67 17.14
C GLU A 312 -6.33 -21.67 16.77
N ARG A 313 -5.48 -22.13 17.71
CA ARG A 313 -4.02 -22.24 17.55
C ARG A 313 -3.30 -20.94 17.13
N VAL A 314 -3.88 -19.79 17.38
CA VAL A 314 -3.23 -18.49 17.18
C VAL A 314 -2.12 -18.30 18.22
N GLN A 315 -1.01 -17.71 17.81
CA GLN A 315 0.09 -17.34 18.69
C GLN A 315 0.26 -15.82 18.70
N ILE A 316 0.13 -15.17 19.86
CA ILE A 316 0.32 -13.73 20.04
C ILE A 316 1.37 -13.54 21.12
N SER A 317 2.45 -12.85 20.80
CA SER A 317 3.55 -12.56 21.73
C SER A 317 3.89 -11.07 21.73
N GLY A 318 3.86 -10.42 22.90
CA GLY A 318 4.30 -9.04 23.11
C GLY A 318 3.59 -7.99 22.23
N ALA A 319 2.33 -8.22 21.88
CA ALA A 319 1.58 -7.42 20.93
C ALA A 319 0.45 -6.61 21.58
N ILE A 320 0.02 -5.55 20.89
CA ILE A 320 -1.15 -4.74 21.25
C ILE A 320 -2.22 -4.93 20.18
N ILE A 321 -3.36 -5.50 20.57
CA ILE A 321 -4.52 -5.72 19.73
C ILE A 321 -5.61 -4.75 20.17
N LEU A 322 -6.01 -3.82 19.31
CA LEU A 322 -7.02 -2.83 19.63
C LEU A 322 -8.44 -3.41 19.51
N ARG A 323 -9.47 -2.56 19.51
CA ARG A 323 -10.88 -3.01 19.55
C ARG A 323 -11.31 -3.73 18.29
N GLN A 324 -12.26 -4.68 18.46
CA GLN A 324 -13.00 -5.31 17.34
C GLN A 324 -12.11 -5.99 16.31
N CYS A 325 -10.91 -6.42 16.73
CA CYS A 325 -10.01 -7.16 15.86
C CYS A 325 -10.38 -8.63 15.81
N SER A 326 -10.18 -9.25 14.66
CA SER A 326 -10.39 -10.68 14.45
C SER A 326 -9.11 -11.32 13.93
N ILE A 327 -8.46 -12.12 14.76
CA ILE A 327 -7.27 -12.88 14.40
C ILE A 327 -7.72 -14.32 14.11
N LYS A 328 -7.66 -14.73 12.85
CA LYS A 328 -8.14 -16.05 12.40
C LYS A 328 -7.17 -17.17 12.77
N ALA A 329 -7.66 -18.42 12.65
CA ALA A 329 -6.92 -19.60 13.09
C ALA A 329 -5.49 -19.71 12.55
N ASN A 330 -4.59 -20.31 13.32
CA ASN A 330 -3.18 -20.57 12.97
C ASN A 330 -2.35 -19.32 12.65
N ALA A 331 -2.85 -18.10 12.89
CA ALA A 331 -2.08 -16.87 12.67
C ALA A 331 -1.02 -16.68 13.77
N THR A 332 0.08 -16.01 13.43
CA THR A 332 1.17 -15.70 14.36
C THR A 332 1.42 -14.19 14.39
N VAL A 333 1.40 -13.60 15.57
CA VAL A 333 1.63 -12.16 15.80
C VAL A 333 2.80 -12.01 16.75
N PHE A 334 3.88 -11.37 16.28
CA PHE A 334 5.12 -11.24 17.02
C PHE A 334 5.21 -9.96 17.87
N GLU A 335 6.33 -9.81 18.59
CA GLU A 335 6.59 -8.76 19.57
C GLU A 335 6.58 -7.36 18.95
N GLY A 336 6.04 -6.39 19.70
CA GLY A 336 5.99 -4.98 19.28
C GLY A 336 4.97 -4.67 18.18
N VAL A 337 4.20 -5.65 17.75
CA VAL A 337 3.11 -5.46 16.79
C VAL A 337 1.99 -4.67 17.43
N VAL A 338 1.41 -3.72 16.68
CA VAL A 338 0.19 -3.00 17.07
C VAL A 338 -0.85 -3.15 15.97
N ILE A 339 -1.98 -3.78 16.29
CA ILE A 339 -3.09 -4.01 15.36
C ILE A 339 -4.21 -3.02 15.67
N GLY A 340 -4.52 -2.14 14.71
CA GLY A 340 -5.54 -1.10 14.79
C GLY A 340 -6.96 -1.62 14.87
N ASP A 341 -7.88 -0.79 15.38
CA ASP A 341 -9.29 -1.11 15.56
C ASP A 341 -9.93 -1.73 14.29
N GLY A 342 -10.78 -2.75 14.45
CA GLY A 342 -11.54 -3.35 13.36
C GLY A 342 -10.73 -4.13 12.32
N THR A 343 -9.47 -4.44 12.60
CA THR A 343 -8.59 -5.17 11.68
C THR A 343 -8.88 -6.67 11.69
N ILE A 344 -8.83 -7.27 10.50
CA ILE A 344 -8.96 -8.74 10.32
C ILE A 344 -7.60 -9.29 9.90
N VAL A 345 -7.08 -10.24 10.66
CA VAL A 345 -5.89 -11.01 10.30
C VAL A 345 -6.31 -12.38 9.84
N GLY A 346 -6.03 -12.71 8.57
CA GLY A 346 -6.43 -13.95 7.91
C GLY A 346 -5.77 -15.20 8.50
N GLU A 347 -6.37 -16.36 8.19
CA GLU A 347 -5.89 -17.66 8.67
C GLU A 347 -4.44 -17.93 8.24
N GLY A 348 -3.61 -18.40 9.19
CA GLY A 348 -2.21 -18.71 8.94
C GLY A 348 -1.34 -17.51 8.59
N ALA A 349 -1.82 -16.29 8.74
CA ALA A 349 -1.02 -15.09 8.48
C ALA A 349 0.07 -14.91 9.54
N VAL A 350 1.19 -14.32 9.14
CA VAL A 350 2.36 -14.07 10.00
C VAL A 350 2.66 -12.58 10.04
N ILE A 351 2.57 -11.96 11.21
CA ILE A 351 2.88 -10.53 11.40
C ILE A 351 4.21 -10.41 12.12
N HIS A 352 5.21 -9.88 11.42
CA HIS A 352 6.58 -9.75 11.91
C HIS A 352 6.73 -8.71 13.04
N PRO A 353 7.82 -8.78 13.84
CA PRO A 353 8.04 -7.88 14.96
C PRO A 353 8.01 -6.41 14.58
N GLY A 354 7.41 -5.58 15.46
CA GLY A 354 7.39 -4.12 15.32
C GLY A 354 6.44 -3.56 14.26
N VAL A 355 5.72 -4.41 13.53
CA VAL A 355 4.75 -3.99 12.52
C VAL A 355 3.57 -3.26 13.16
N LYS A 356 3.15 -2.15 12.53
CA LYS A 356 1.96 -1.40 12.92
C LYS A 356 0.91 -1.47 11.83
N ILE A 357 -0.27 -1.97 12.17
CA ILE A 357 -1.40 -2.07 11.25
C ILE A 357 -2.43 -1.01 11.66
N TRP A 358 -2.78 -0.10 10.74
CA TRP A 358 -3.76 0.96 10.98
C TRP A 358 -5.18 0.38 11.06
N PRO A 359 -6.15 1.14 11.63
CA PRO A 359 -7.54 0.68 11.77
C PRO A 359 -8.19 0.25 10.44
N GLY A 360 -9.11 -0.75 10.53
CA GLY A 360 -9.94 -1.20 9.42
C GLY A 360 -9.17 -1.89 8.29
N LYS A 361 -8.04 -2.54 8.59
CA LYS A 361 -7.24 -3.27 7.60
C LYS A 361 -7.60 -4.74 7.56
N GLU A 362 -7.31 -5.35 6.42
CA GLU A 362 -7.43 -6.79 6.25
C GLU A 362 -6.09 -7.37 5.81
N VAL A 363 -5.64 -8.41 6.49
CA VAL A 363 -4.46 -9.19 6.14
C VAL A 363 -4.94 -10.50 5.53
N GLU A 364 -4.55 -10.79 4.31
CA GLU A 364 -4.96 -12.01 3.60
C GLU A 364 -4.54 -13.31 4.31
N PRO A 365 -5.31 -14.40 4.17
CA PRO A 365 -4.91 -15.70 4.69
C PRO A 365 -3.53 -16.14 4.19
N GLY A 366 -2.68 -16.59 5.12
CA GLY A 366 -1.31 -17.03 4.84
C GLY A 366 -0.35 -15.92 4.40
N ALA A 367 -0.73 -14.64 4.51
CA ALA A 367 0.15 -13.53 4.21
C ALA A 367 1.24 -13.37 5.26
N THR A 368 2.43 -12.92 4.82
CA THR A 368 3.51 -12.51 5.71
C THR A 368 3.66 -11.00 5.66
N VAL A 369 3.45 -10.32 6.79
CA VAL A 369 3.52 -8.87 6.92
C VAL A 369 4.80 -8.49 7.64
N ASN A 370 5.73 -7.87 6.93
CA ASN A 370 7.03 -7.44 7.45
C ASN A 370 7.22 -5.91 7.47
N SER A 371 6.20 -5.17 7.04
CA SER A 371 6.17 -3.70 7.07
C SER A 371 4.82 -3.20 7.55
N SER A 372 4.79 -1.99 8.13
CA SER A 372 3.56 -1.41 8.67
C SER A 372 2.55 -1.10 7.58
N ILE A 373 1.27 -1.43 7.82
CA ILE A 373 0.16 -1.16 6.92
C ILE A 373 -0.55 0.11 7.36
N VAL A 374 -0.23 1.23 6.71
CA VAL A 374 -0.79 2.57 7.01
C VAL A 374 -1.94 2.91 6.07
N TRP A 375 -1.67 2.82 4.79
CA TRP A 375 -2.60 3.05 3.69
C TRP A 375 -2.69 1.76 2.85
N GLY A 376 -3.76 1.58 2.11
CA GLY A 376 -4.00 0.30 1.42
C GLY A 376 -4.72 -0.71 2.33
N SER A 377 -5.25 -1.77 1.75
CA SER A 377 -6.18 -2.66 2.45
C SER A 377 -5.61 -4.03 2.85
N GLN A 378 -4.38 -4.40 2.40
CA GLN A 378 -3.98 -5.81 2.52
C GLN A 378 -2.49 -6.00 2.77
N GLY A 379 -2.15 -6.91 3.66
CA GLY A 379 -0.88 -7.61 3.64
C GLY A 379 -0.88 -8.61 2.48
N LYS A 380 -0.13 -8.33 1.42
CA LYS A 380 -0.12 -9.14 0.20
C LYS A 380 0.62 -10.46 0.43
N ARG A 381 0.03 -11.58 -0.01
CA ARG A 381 0.68 -12.88 -0.09
C ARG A 381 1.61 -12.98 -1.30
N VAL A 382 1.34 -12.21 -2.35
CA VAL A 382 2.02 -12.23 -3.64
C VAL A 382 2.44 -10.82 -4.01
N LEU A 383 3.72 -10.61 -4.36
CA LEU A 383 4.24 -9.32 -4.83
C LEU A 383 3.92 -9.08 -6.30
N PHE A 384 4.09 -10.11 -7.12
CA PHE A 384 3.97 -10.02 -8.56
C PHE A 384 2.53 -10.21 -9.01
N GLY A 385 1.97 -9.18 -9.61
CA GLY A 385 0.74 -9.23 -10.38
C GLY A 385 1.01 -9.41 -11.88
N ARG A 386 -0.01 -9.14 -12.71
CA ARG A 386 0.08 -9.22 -14.17
C ARG A 386 1.10 -8.25 -14.77
N PHE A 387 1.27 -7.08 -14.16
CA PHE A 387 2.17 -6.01 -14.63
C PHE A 387 3.40 -5.88 -13.72
N GLY A 388 3.93 -7.00 -13.23
CA GLY A 388 5.03 -7.00 -12.28
C GLY A 388 4.60 -6.61 -10.86
N VAL A 389 5.41 -5.86 -10.15
CA VAL A 389 5.07 -5.35 -8.82
C VAL A 389 4.40 -3.99 -8.96
N THR A 390 3.13 -3.91 -8.61
CA THR A 390 2.30 -2.71 -8.79
C THR A 390 1.81 -2.16 -7.46
N GLY A 391 1.70 -0.83 -7.35
CA GLY A 391 1.16 -0.20 -6.16
C GLY A 391 1.10 1.32 -6.24
N VAL A 392 0.38 1.93 -5.31
CA VAL A 392 0.26 3.38 -5.20
C VAL A 392 1.55 3.95 -4.62
N VAL A 393 2.09 4.99 -5.26
CA VAL A 393 3.34 5.65 -4.84
C VAL A 393 3.25 6.21 -3.44
N ASN A 394 4.32 6.03 -2.64
CA ASN A 394 4.44 6.44 -1.24
C ASN A 394 3.38 5.85 -0.29
N ILE A 395 2.60 4.90 -0.79
CA ILE A 395 1.59 4.15 -0.04
C ILE A 395 2.00 2.67 -0.02
N ASP A 396 1.88 1.99 -1.18
CA ASP A 396 2.29 0.59 -1.35
C ASP A 396 3.76 0.49 -1.76
N LEU A 397 4.19 1.38 -2.66
CA LEU A 397 5.55 1.45 -3.18
C LEU A 397 6.27 2.66 -2.59
N THR A 398 6.95 2.46 -1.45
CA THR A 398 7.83 3.45 -0.84
C THR A 398 9.27 3.28 -1.32
N PRO A 399 10.15 4.28 -1.15
CA PRO A 399 11.58 4.12 -1.44
C PRO A 399 12.23 2.95 -0.69
N GLU A 400 11.86 2.73 0.58
CA GLU A 400 12.37 1.65 1.42
C GLU A 400 11.95 0.28 0.87
N PHE A 401 10.67 0.12 0.51
CA PHE A 401 10.15 -1.07 -0.13
C PHE A 401 10.90 -1.35 -1.43
N SER A 402 11.08 -0.33 -2.26
CA SER A 402 11.72 -0.44 -3.57
C SER A 402 13.21 -0.78 -3.47
N ALA A 403 13.91 -0.25 -2.47
CA ALA A 403 15.30 -0.62 -2.20
C ALA A 403 15.41 -2.08 -1.72
N LYS A 404 14.51 -2.54 -0.85
CA LYS A 404 14.41 -3.96 -0.45
C LYS A 404 14.11 -4.86 -1.65
N LEU A 405 13.21 -4.44 -2.54
CA LEU A 405 12.86 -5.18 -3.75
C LEU A 405 14.06 -5.32 -4.71
N GLY A 406 14.84 -4.22 -4.90
CA GLY A 406 16.09 -4.26 -5.64
C GLY A 406 17.11 -5.21 -5.04
N ALA A 407 17.28 -5.20 -3.71
CA ALA A 407 18.17 -6.13 -3.01
C ALA A 407 17.71 -7.59 -3.13
N ALA A 408 16.39 -7.84 -3.09
CA ALA A 408 15.82 -9.17 -3.26
C ALA A 408 16.08 -9.71 -4.68
N PHE A 409 15.81 -8.91 -5.71
CA PHE A 409 16.10 -9.29 -7.09
C PHE A 409 17.61 -9.55 -7.29
N GLY A 410 18.47 -8.64 -6.80
CA GLY A 410 19.91 -8.81 -6.86
C GLY A 410 20.41 -10.08 -6.17
N ALA A 411 19.78 -10.48 -5.06
CA ALA A 411 20.15 -11.70 -4.34
C ALA A 411 19.81 -13.00 -5.11
N THR A 412 18.85 -12.96 -6.04
CA THR A 412 18.52 -14.14 -6.91
C THR A 412 19.45 -14.30 -8.11
N LEU A 413 20.30 -13.30 -8.40
CA LEU A 413 21.22 -13.30 -9.53
C LEU A 413 22.65 -13.66 -9.10
N PRO A 414 23.51 -14.16 -9.99
CA PRO A 414 24.94 -14.35 -9.70
C PRO A 414 25.62 -13.03 -9.30
N ARG A 415 26.62 -13.09 -8.42
CA ARG A 415 27.42 -11.91 -8.06
C ARG A 415 28.19 -11.38 -9.27
N GLY A 416 28.29 -10.06 -9.37
CA GLY A 416 28.95 -9.39 -10.50
C GLY A 416 28.10 -9.29 -11.76
N SER A 417 26.89 -9.90 -11.78
CA SER A 417 25.95 -9.74 -12.90
C SER A 417 25.60 -8.29 -13.15
N ILE A 418 25.20 -7.98 -14.37
CA ILE A 418 24.75 -6.66 -14.79
C ILE A 418 23.22 -6.69 -14.87
N VAL A 419 22.58 -5.67 -14.30
CA VAL A 419 21.13 -5.43 -14.42
C VAL A 419 20.90 -4.06 -15.04
N THR A 420 20.12 -4.01 -16.11
CA THR A 420 19.69 -2.75 -16.72
C THR A 420 18.53 -2.15 -15.94
N VAL A 421 18.49 -0.84 -15.77
CA VAL A 421 17.37 -0.16 -15.11
C VAL A 421 16.96 1.07 -15.89
N ASN A 422 15.67 1.20 -16.22
CA ASN A 422 15.12 2.38 -16.88
C ASN A 422 13.81 2.84 -16.21
N HIS A 423 13.34 4.01 -16.62
CA HIS A 423 12.06 4.58 -16.19
C HIS A 423 11.39 5.35 -17.34
N ASP A 424 10.09 5.65 -17.18
CA ASP A 424 9.40 6.64 -17.99
C ASP A 424 9.78 8.09 -17.61
N MET A 425 9.04 9.09 -18.07
CA MET A 425 9.36 10.51 -17.81
C MET A 425 8.87 11.01 -16.43
N HIS A 426 8.06 10.22 -15.70
CA HIS A 426 7.42 10.68 -14.47
C HIS A 426 8.40 10.74 -13.29
N GLN A 427 8.26 11.77 -12.44
CA GLN A 427 9.16 11.97 -11.29
C GLN A 427 9.07 10.83 -10.27
N SER A 428 7.86 10.26 -10.04
CA SER A 428 7.68 9.12 -9.14
C SER A 428 8.36 7.86 -9.65
N SER A 429 8.30 7.56 -10.94
CA SER A 429 9.02 6.45 -11.56
C SER A 429 10.52 6.61 -11.40
N ARG A 430 11.03 7.84 -11.58
CA ARG A 430 12.44 8.16 -11.35
C ARG A 430 12.85 7.95 -9.90
N MET A 431 12.02 8.37 -8.93
CA MET A 431 12.26 8.18 -7.50
C MET A 431 12.33 6.68 -7.14
N ILE A 432 11.36 5.91 -7.56
CA ILE A 432 11.31 4.45 -7.33
C ILE A 432 12.50 3.75 -7.98
N LYS A 433 12.83 4.12 -9.24
CA LYS A 433 14.03 3.60 -9.91
C LYS A 433 15.30 3.85 -9.10
N GLN A 434 15.50 5.04 -8.57
CA GLN A 434 16.69 5.36 -7.77
C GLN A 434 16.76 4.52 -6.49
N ALA A 435 15.62 4.26 -5.87
CA ALA A 435 15.57 3.37 -4.71
C ALA A 435 15.96 1.92 -5.07
N ILE A 436 15.47 1.39 -6.19
CA ILE A 436 15.84 0.06 -6.70
C ILE A 436 17.35 0.00 -6.99
N ILE A 437 17.88 1.05 -7.66
CA ILE A 437 19.32 1.17 -7.97
C ILE A 437 20.16 1.15 -6.69
N ALA A 438 19.69 1.72 -5.58
CA ALA A 438 20.39 1.65 -4.30
C ALA A 438 20.42 0.23 -3.70
N GLY A 439 19.37 -0.57 -3.96
CA GLY A 439 19.26 -1.95 -3.45
C GLY A 439 20.16 -2.96 -4.17
N LEU A 440 20.23 -2.92 -5.50
CA LEU A 440 20.95 -3.88 -6.34
C LEU A 440 22.45 -4.01 -6.01
N PRO A 441 23.24 -2.92 -5.92
CA PRO A 441 24.67 -3.00 -5.61
C PRO A 441 24.93 -3.58 -4.23
N SER A 442 24.03 -3.41 -3.27
CA SER A 442 24.17 -4.01 -1.93
C SER A 442 24.19 -5.54 -1.94
N ALA A 443 23.68 -6.16 -3.00
CA ALA A 443 23.73 -7.59 -3.27
C ALA A 443 24.88 -7.99 -4.22
N GLY A 444 25.79 -7.07 -4.56
CA GLY A 444 26.92 -7.31 -5.45
C GLY A 444 26.56 -7.34 -6.94
N ILE A 445 25.57 -6.56 -7.35
CA ILE A 445 25.09 -6.48 -8.74
C ILE A 445 25.50 -5.15 -9.35
N ASN A 446 26.05 -5.17 -10.56
CA ASN A 446 26.34 -3.97 -11.34
C ASN A 446 25.05 -3.45 -11.99
N VAL A 447 24.88 -2.15 -11.99
CA VAL A 447 23.69 -1.51 -12.53
C VAL A 447 24.07 -0.66 -13.73
N TRP A 448 23.39 -0.90 -14.84
CA TRP A 448 23.41 -0.04 -16.02
C TRP A 448 22.13 0.79 -16.08
N ASP A 449 22.24 2.07 -15.73
CA ASP A 449 21.14 3.03 -15.80
C ASP A 449 20.96 3.53 -17.23
N LEU A 450 19.88 3.10 -17.88
CA LEU A 450 19.55 3.46 -19.25
C LEU A 450 18.86 4.84 -19.34
N GLY A 451 18.59 5.48 -18.20
CA GLY A 451 17.82 6.73 -18.16
C GLY A 451 16.34 6.51 -18.46
N SER A 452 15.74 7.43 -19.21
CA SER A 452 14.36 7.31 -19.67
C SER A 452 14.33 6.75 -21.09
N GLN A 453 13.79 5.53 -21.23
CA GLN A 453 13.65 4.83 -22.51
C GLN A 453 12.25 4.23 -22.64
N PRO A 454 11.71 4.07 -23.86
CA PRO A 454 10.55 3.20 -24.10
C PRO A 454 10.85 1.75 -23.69
N ILE A 455 9.82 1.05 -23.24
CA ILE A 455 9.95 -0.36 -22.79
C ILE A 455 10.60 -1.25 -23.86
N PRO A 456 10.20 -1.22 -25.15
CA PRO A 456 10.83 -2.04 -26.19
C PRO A 456 12.32 -1.77 -26.34
N VAL A 457 12.74 -0.52 -26.21
CA VAL A 457 14.15 -0.09 -26.33
C VAL A 457 14.96 -0.63 -25.17
N ALA A 458 14.43 -0.54 -23.95
CA ALA A 458 15.09 -1.06 -22.77
C ALA A 458 15.19 -2.59 -22.78
N SER A 459 14.12 -3.28 -23.20
CA SER A 459 14.11 -4.74 -23.37
C SER A 459 15.12 -5.21 -24.41
N TYR A 460 15.14 -4.53 -25.57
CA TYR A 460 16.14 -4.76 -26.61
C TYR A 460 17.56 -4.60 -26.08
N TYR A 461 17.85 -3.49 -25.38
CA TYR A 461 19.19 -3.22 -24.88
C TYR A 461 19.60 -4.23 -23.80
N THR A 462 18.71 -4.64 -22.92
CA THR A 462 18.96 -5.70 -21.93
C THR A 462 19.45 -6.97 -22.62
N ARG A 463 18.80 -7.38 -23.72
CA ARG A 463 19.17 -8.59 -24.49
C ARG A 463 20.53 -8.45 -25.19
N VAL A 464 20.77 -7.36 -25.91
CA VAL A 464 21.99 -7.23 -26.73
C VAL A 464 23.23 -6.86 -25.93
N SER A 465 23.06 -6.30 -24.76
CA SER A 465 24.16 -5.92 -23.88
C SER A 465 24.76 -7.07 -23.05
N GLY A 466 24.08 -8.23 -23.02
CA GLY A 466 24.50 -9.35 -22.19
C GLY A 466 24.20 -9.16 -20.71
N ALA A 467 23.27 -8.27 -20.35
CA ALA A 467 22.79 -8.14 -18.98
C ALA A 467 22.03 -9.40 -18.54
N GLU A 468 22.12 -9.76 -17.27
CA GLU A 468 21.44 -10.95 -16.70
C GLU A 468 19.95 -10.73 -16.48
N GLY A 469 19.52 -9.47 -16.52
CA GLY A 469 18.13 -9.05 -16.43
C GLY A 469 17.98 -7.54 -16.40
N GLY A 470 16.75 -7.07 -16.26
CA GLY A 470 16.45 -5.64 -16.22
C GLY A 470 15.26 -5.32 -15.30
N VAL A 471 15.18 -4.04 -14.93
CA VAL A 471 14.04 -3.47 -14.18
C VAL A 471 13.56 -2.24 -14.91
N GLN A 472 12.26 -2.18 -15.17
CA GLN A 472 11.62 -1.09 -15.89
C GLN A 472 10.52 -0.50 -14.99
N VAL A 473 10.57 0.80 -14.74
CA VAL A 473 9.65 1.51 -13.85
C VAL A 473 8.81 2.49 -14.64
N ARG A 474 7.50 2.37 -14.54
CA ARG A 474 6.58 3.29 -15.22
C ARG A 474 5.35 3.61 -14.39
N VAL A 475 4.70 4.71 -14.70
CA VAL A 475 3.32 4.94 -14.25
C VAL A 475 2.40 3.94 -14.99
N SER A 476 1.46 3.37 -14.24
CA SER A 476 0.49 2.45 -14.83
C SER A 476 -0.35 3.16 -15.90
N PRO A 477 -0.57 2.54 -17.08
CA PRO A 477 -1.43 3.12 -18.09
C PRO A 477 -2.92 3.17 -17.70
N PHE A 478 -3.29 2.59 -16.54
CA PHE A 478 -4.67 2.49 -16.06
C PHE A 478 -4.99 3.42 -14.88
N ASP A 479 -3.99 3.86 -14.09
CA ASP A 479 -4.16 4.75 -12.93
C ASP A 479 -2.89 5.54 -12.68
N GLU A 480 -2.96 6.86 -12.77
CA GLU A 480 -1.82 7.78 -12.60
C GLU A 480 -1.16 7.74 -11.20
N ARG A 481 -1.86 7.21 -10.20
CA ARG A 481 -1.36 7.06 -8.83
C ARG A 481 -0.54 5.79 -8.65
N VAL A 482 -0.61 4.87 -9.62
CA VAL A 482 -0.03 3.53 -9.55
C VAL A 482 1.26 3.47 -10.37
N ILE A 483 2.28 2.88 -9.81
CA ILE A 483 3.54 2.52 -10.49
C ILE A 483 3.56 1.03 -10.77
N ASP A 484 4.00 0.67 -11.98
CA ASP A 484 4.35 -0.70 -12.36
C ASP A 484 5.88 -0.84 -12.36
N ILE A 485 6.39 -1.83 -11.63
CA ILE A 485 7.80 -2.23 -11.64
C ILE A 485 7.87 -3.58 -12.37
N LEU A 486 8.34 -3.53 -13.62
CA LEU A 486 8.46 -4.68 -14.49
C LEU A 486 9.87 -5.28 -14.36
N PHE A 487 9.98 -6.59 -14.23
CA PHE A 487 11.25 -7.30 -14.21
C PHE A 487 11.40 -8.12 -15.47
N VAL A 488 12.55 -8.03 -16.09
CA VAL A 488 12.85 -8.80 -17.32
C VAL A 488 14.09 -9.69 -17.13
N ASP A 489 14.13 -10.78 -17.89
CA ASP A 489 15.26 -11.69 -17.94
C ASP A 489 16.36 -11.20 -18.91
N SER A 490 17.39 -12.01 -19.10
CA SER A 490 18.51 -11.73 -20.03
C SER A 490 18.09 -11.61 -21.50
N GLN A 491 16.90 -12.09 -21.86
CA GLN A 491 16.34 -11.92 -23.20
C GLN A 491 15.46 -10.66 -23.34
N GLY A 492 15.35 -9.84 -22.27
CA GLY A 492 14.48 -8.68 -22.22
C GLY A 492 12.99 -9.03 -22.12
N LEU A 493 12.66 -10.28 -21.75
CA LEU A 493 11.29 -10.78 -21.58
C LEU A 493 10.91 -10.78 -20.10
N SER A 494 9.60 -10.61 -19.79
CA SER A 494 9.14 -10.68 -18.40
C SER A 494 9.60 -11.97 -17.72
N LEU A 495 9.84 -11.93 -16.41
CA LEU A 495 10.30 -13.09 -15.66
C LEU A 495 9.29 -14.24 -15.71
N SER A 496 9.80 -15.47 -15.66
CA SER A 496 8.95 -16.64 -15.45
C SER A 496 8.40 -16.66 -14.03
N LYS A 497 7.24 -17.29 -13.83
CA LYS A 497 6.60 -17.44 -12.51
C LYS A 497 7.50 -18.08 -11.45
N ASN A 498 8.45 -18.92 -11.83
CA ASN A 498 9.41 -19.49 -10.90
C ASN A 498 10.42 -18.45 -10.43
N ARG A 499 10.92 -17.60 -11.33
CA ARG A 499 11.82 -16.48 -11.00
C ARG A 499 11.12 -15.43 -10.10
N GLU A 500 9.87 -15.10 -10.40
CA GLU A 500 9.06 -14.21 -9.57
C GLU A 500 8.95 -14.75 -8.13
N ARG A 501 8.62 -16.04 -7.97
CA ARG A 501 8.54 -16.72 -6.65
C ARG A 501 9.88 -16.74 -5.90
N ASP A 502 10.99 -16.85 -6.61
CA ASP A 502 12.32 -16.79 -5.99
C ASP A 502 12.58 -15.40 -5.39
N ILE A 503 12.22 -14.33 -6.10
CA ILE A 503 12.32 -12.95 -5.61
C ILE A 503 11.40 -12.75 -4.41
N GLU A 504 10.13 -13.20 -4.49
CA GLU A 504 9.16 -13.14 -3.39
C GLU A 504 9.67 -13.83 -2.13
N ARG A 505 10.23 -15.03 -2.29
CA ARG A 505 10.80 -15.79 -1.18
C ARG A 505 11.92 -15.03 -0.47
N VAL A 506 12.84 -14.44 -1.22
CA VAL A 506 13.93 -13.63 -0.67
C VAL A 506 13.39 -12.36 -0.02
N PHE A 507 12.44 -11.70 -0.66
CA PHE A 507 11.84 -10.45 -0.17
C PHE A 507 11.12 -10.65 1.17
N PHE A 508 10.21 -11.63 1.25
CA PHE A 508 9.40 -11.88 2.45
C PHE A 508 10.19 -12.47 3.62
N ARG A 509 11.23 -13.24 3.34
CA ARG A 509 12.13 -13.77 4.38
C ARG A 509 13.19 -12.76 4.82
N GLU A 510 13.33 -11.64 4.10
CA GLU A 510 14.42 -10.68 4.28
C GLU A 510 15.81 -11.31 4.22
N ASP A 511 15.96 -12.44 3.52
CA ASP A 511 17.21 -13.18 3.35
C ASP A 511 18.06 -12.56 2.22
N PHE A 512 18.31 -11.25 2.38
CA PHE A 512 19.07 -10.50 1.39
C PHE A 512 20.55 -10.85 1.46
N ARG A 513 21.11 -11.28 0.35
CA ARG A 513 22.55 -11.31 0.22
C ARG A 513 23.12 -9.90 0.41
N ARG A 514 24.04 -9.74 1.36
CA ARG A 514 24.80 -8.51 1.58
C ARG A 514 26.27 -8.76 1.31
N VAL A 515 26.91 -7.89 0.53
CA VAL A 515 28.31 -8.00 0.19
C VAL A 515 29.17 -7.01 0.98
N TYR A 516 30.45 -7.32 1.12
CA TYR A 516 31.41 -6.43 1.79
C TYR A 516 31.83 -5.27 0.86
N LEU A 517 32.50 -4.27 1.43
CA LEU A 517 32.87 -3.00 0.81
C LEU A 517 33.43 -3.15 -0.62
N ASN A 518 34.33 -4.10 -0.85
CA ASN A 518 35.00 -4.29 -2.14
C ASN A 518 34.17 -5.07 -3.17
N ASP A 519 33.04 -5.60 -2.78
CA ASP A 519 32.16 -6.43 -3.61
C ASP A 519 30.85 -5.70 -3.97
N ILE A 520 30.70 -4.46 -3.51
CA ILE A 520 29.54 -3.62 -3.85
C ILE A 520 29.56 -3.35 -5.36
N GLY A 521 28.41 -3.56 -6.02
CA GLY A 521 28.30 -3.35 -7.45
C GLY A 521 28.41 -1.89 -7.88
N ASN A 522 28.88 -1.67 -9.09
CA ASN A 522 29.00 -0.35 -9.70
C ASN A 522 27.68 0.09 -10.32
N ILE A 523 27.51 1.43 -10.42
CA ILE A 523 26.40 2.06 -11.14
C ILE A 523 26.98 2.85 -12.29
N GLU A 524 26.54 2.55 -13.51
CA GLU A 524 26.94 3.24 -14.74
C GLU A 524 25.74 3.82 -15.47
N HIS A 525 25.85 5.07 -15.94
CA HIS A 525 24.91 5.64 -16.86
C HIS A 525 25.33 5.31 -18.30
N VAL A 526 24.49 4.54 -18.97
CA VAL A 526 24.80 4.06 -20.32
C VAL A 526 24.43 5.10 -21.37
N GLN A 527 25.36 5.36 -22.30
CA GLN A 527 25.16 6.22 -23.46
C GLN A 527 24.96 5.37 -24.74
N GLY A 528 24.34 5.94 -25.77
CA GLY A 528 24.22 5.29 -27.07
C GLY A 528 23.13 4.22 -27.19
N VAL A 529 22.25 4.08 -26.20
CA VAL A 529 21.17 3.07 -26.20
C VAL A 529 20.22 3.26 -27.37
N LYS A 530 19.83 4.51 -27.65
CA LYS A 530 18.91 4.86 -28.74
C LYS A 530 19.56 4.63 -30.11
N GLU A 531 20.79 5.07 -30.27
CA GLU A 531 21.55 4.96 -31.51
C GLU A 531 21.76 3.50 -31.90
N GLN A 532 22.04 2.64 -30.92
CA GLN A 532 22.17 1.19 -31.18
C GLN A 532 20.84 0.56 -31.57
N TYR A 533 19.76 0.91 -30.87
CA TYR A 533 18.43 0.43 -31.21
C TYR A 533 18.04 0.84 -32.63
N ILE A 534 18.15 2.15 -32.99
CA ILE A 534 17.82 2.65 -34.33
C ILE A 534 18.62 1.94 -35.40
N LYS A 535 19.93 1.81 -35.19
CA LYS A 535 20.84 1.18 -36.17
C LYS A 535 20.42 -0.28 -36.46
N ASP A 536 20.09 -1.05 -35.44
CA ASP A 536 19.71 -2.43 -35.61
C ASP A 536 18.26 -2.57 -36.09
N PHE A 537 17.37 -1.71 -35.63
CA PHE A 537 15.98 -1.61 -36.06
C PHE A 537 15.86 -1.46 -37.59
N LEU A 538 16.60 -0.51 -38.18
CA LEU A 538 16.56 -0.25 -39.61
C LEU A 538 17.07 -1.40 -40.46
N LYS A 539 17.92 -2.29 -39.93
CA LYS A 539 18.39 -3.48 -40.66
C LYS A 539 17.29 -4.52 -40.93
N HIS A 540 16.23 -4.50 -40.11
CA HIS A 540 15.11 -5.45 -40.25
C HIS A 540 13.95 -4.91 -41.07
N LEU A 541 14.18 -3.79 -41.81
CA LEU A 541 13.20 -3.14 -42.67
C LEU A 541 13.71 -2.97 -44.11
N ASN A 542 12.78 -3.03 -45.05
CA ASN A 542 13.05 -2.53 -46.42
C ASN A 542 12.92 -0.99 -46.42
N THR A 543 13.95 -0.34 -45.86
CA THR A 543 13.98 1.13 -45.72
C THR A 543 13.79 1.84 -47.07
N ARG A 544 14.33 1.30 -48.18
CA ARG A 544 14.20 1.87 -49.50
C ARG A 544 12.75 1.96 -49.96
N ALA A 545 11.97 0.90 -49.77
CA ALA A 545 10.56 0.89 -50.17
C ALA A 545 9.76 1.95 -49.41
N ILE A 546 10.03 2.10 -48.09
CA ILE A 546 9.35 3.09 -47.25
C ILE A 546 9.75 4.51 -47.67
N GLN A 547 11.04 4.76 -47.90
CA GLN A 547 11.56 6.06 -48.35
C GLN A 547 10.98 6.49 -49.71
N GLU A 548 10.85 5.54 -50.68
CA GLU A 548 10.25 5.78 -51.97
C GLU A 548 8.75 6.10 -51.89
N ALA A 549 8.05 5.53 -50.91
CA ALA A 549 6.62 5.79 -50.63
C ALA A 549 6.36 7.16 -50.04
N ALA A 550 7.32 7.71 -49.27
CA ALA A 550 7.28 9.06 -48.66
C ALA A 550 5.96 9.37 -47.95
N PHE A 551 5.63 8.55 -46.93
CA PHE A 551 4.37 8.59 -46.20
C PHE A 551 4.13 9.92 -45.48
N ASN A 552 2.90 10.45 -45.55
CA ASN A 552 2.39 11.52 -44.67
C ASN A 552 1.65 10.87 -43.49
N LEU A 553 2.11 11.10 -42.28
CA LEU A 553 1.62 10.46 -41.07
C LEU A 553 1.17 11.49 -40.04
N VAL A 554 0.16 11.17 -39.28
CA VAL A 554 -0.16 11.85 -38.01
C VAL A 554 0.21 10.91 -36.87
N VAL A 555 1.17 11.30 -36.03
CA VAL A 555 1.67 10.46 -34.94
C VAL A 555 1.47 11.14 -33.59
N ASP A 556 0.71 10.52 -32.71
CA ASP A 556 0.55 10.94 -31.34
C ASP A 556 1.48 10.10 -30.44
N PHE A 557 2.47 10.77 -29.89
CA PHE A 557 3.52 10.19 -29.04
C PHE A 557 3.11 10.07 -27.58
N ALA A 558 1.92 10.51 -27.21
CA ALA A 558 1.38 10.46 -25.85
C ALA A 558 2.26 11.15 -24.78
N ASP A 559 3.02 12.19 -25.16
CA ASP A 559 3.98 12.89 -24.29
C ASP A 559 4.97 11.95 -23.57
N ALA A 560 5.36 10.86 -24.21
CA ALA A 560 6.11 9.75 -23.66
C ALA A 560 7.54 9.64 -24.21
N PRO A 561 8.41 8.78 -23.64
CA PRO A 561 9.78 8.56 -24.10
C PRO A 561 9.91 8.20 -25.59
N THR A 562 8.85 7.65 -26.20
CA THR A 562 8.78 7.37 -27.66
C THR A 562 9.01 8.63 -28.50
N ALA A 563 8.62 9.82 -28.02
CA ALA A 563 8.88 11.10 -28.69
C ALA A 563 10.38 11.43 -28.85
N SER A 564 11.26 10.74 -28.13
CA SER A 564 12.70 10.97 -28.22
C SER A 564 13.42 10.05 -29.23
N ILE A 565 12.74 9.06 -29.78
CA ILE A 565 13.35 8.02 -30.64
C ILE A 565 12.59 7.80 -31.95
N LEU A 566 11.27 7.70 -31.92
CA LEU A 566 10.50 7.41 -33.13
C LEU A 566 10.58 8.50 -34.22
N PRO A 567 10.61 9.83 -33.88
CA PRO A 567 10.84 10.83 -34.89
C PRO A 567 12.16 10.65 -35.67
N LEU A 568 13.22 10.20 -34.98
CA LEU A 568 14.51 9.93 -35.64
C LEU A 568 14.41 8.74 -36.62
N ILE A 569 13.66 7.70 -36.24
CA ILE A 569 13.40 6.55 -37.12
C ILE A 569 12.58 6.98 -38.35
N LEU A 570 11.51 7.77 -38.15
CA LEU A 570 10.64 8.21 -39.23
C LEU A 570 11.31 9.21 -40.20
N ASP A 571 12.23 10.01 -39.70
CA ASP A 571 13.07 10.87 -40.50
C ASP A 571 14.02 10.07 -41.43
N GLU A 572 14.70 9.06 -40.87
CA GLU A 572 15.53 8.11 -41.63
C GLU A 572 14.71 7.33 -42.68
N LEU A 573 13.42 7.12 -42.44
CA LEU A 573 12.48 6.47 -43.34
C LEU A 573 11.82 7.46 -44.34
N ASN A 574 12.22 8.75 -44.38
CA ASN A 574 11.69 9.80 -45.24
C ASN A 574 10.16 9.99 -45.11
N CYS A 575 9.63 9.87 -43.89
CA CYS A 575 8.21 10.09 -43.60
C CYS A 575 7.97 11.55 -43.20
N ASN A 576 6.91 12.17 -43.73
CA ASN A 576 6.42 13.47 -43.29
C ASN A 576 5.49 13.27 -42.08
N VAL A 577 5.81 13.88 -40.95
CA VAL A 577 5.08 13.59 -39.67
C VAL A 577 4.44 14.86 -39.10
N VAL A 578 3.13 14.81 -38.89
CA VAL A 578 2.44 15.76 -38.02
C VAL A 578 2.47 15.15 -36.60
N ALA A 579 3.28 15.76 -35.72
CA ALA A 579 3.51 15.28 -34.38
C ALA A 579 2.48 15.83 -33.39
N LEU A 580 1.82 14.95 -32.64
CA LEU A 580 0.94 15.27 -31.51
C LEU A 580 1.55 14.69 -30.25
N GLY A 581 1.34 15.34 -29.08
CA GLY A 581 1.83 14.84 -27.81
C GLY A 581 3.34 14.53 -27.82
N ALA A 582 4.14 15.37 -28.50
CA ALA A 582 5.59 15.17 -28.63
C ALA A 582 6.41 15.95 -27.59
N THR A 583 5.76 16.69 -26.71
CA THR A 583 6.40 17.36 -25.58
C THR A 583 6.75 16.34 -24.53
N MET A 584 8.02 16.09 -24.27
CA MET A 584 8.48 15.26 -23.16
C MET A 584 8.18 15.98 -21.83
N SER A 585 6.89 16.08 -21.50
CA SER A 585 6.42 16.69 -20.26
C SER A 585 6.84 15.83 -19.07
N ARG A 586 7.25 16.47 -17.95
CA ARG A 586 7.58 15.77 -16.71
C ARG A 586 6.35 15.13 -16.02
N ALA A 587 5.15 15.46 -16.47
CA ALA A 587 3.88 14.94 -16.01
C ALA A 587 3.14 14.30 -17.20
N GLY A 588 3.52 13.11 -17.61
CA GLY A 588 2.68 12.28 -18.46
C GLY A 588 1.38 12.02 -17.71
N GLU A 589 0.30 12.72 -18.08
CA GLU A 589 -1.02 12.47 -17.49
C GLU A 589 -1.55 11.14 -18.02
N THR A 590 -1.83 10.22 -17.12
CA THR A 590 -2.61 9.03 -17.45
C THR A 590 -4.02 9.50 -17.80
N LEU A 591 -4.39 9.36 -19.06
CA LEU A 591 -5.69 9.80 -19.54
C LEU A 591 -6.80 8.92 -18.95
N ASN A 592 -7.83 9.54 -18.39
CA ASN A 592 -9.02 8.80 -18.06
C ASN A 592 -9.73 8.31 -19.35
N PRO A 593 -10.65 7.32 -19.28
CA PRO A 593 -11.28 6.74 -20.48
C PRO A 593 -11.95 7.76 -21.39
N VAL A 594 -12.50 8.85 -20.87
CA VAL A 594 -13.18 9.90 -21.65
C VAL A 594 -12.14 10.75 -22.39
N GLN A 595 -11.08 11.15 -21.70
CA GLN A 595 -9.96 11.90 -22.31
C GLN A 595 -9.28 11.06 -23.39
N PHE A 596 -9.04 9.78 -23.13
CA PHE A 596 -8.45 8.86 -24.10
C PHE A 596 -9.29 8.77 -25.38
N GLN A 597 -10.62 8.58 -25.26
CA GLN A 597 -11.53 8.58 -26.41
C GLN A 597 -11.52 9.93 -27.16
N THR A 598 -11.40 11.04 -26.44
CA THR A 598 -11.28 12.37 -27.05
C THR A 598 -10.01 12.49 -27.89
N THR A 599 -8.88 11.98 -27.36
CA THR A 599 -7.59 12.01 -28.07
C THR A 599 -7.63 11.15 -29.33
N LEU A 600 -8.27 9.97 -29.28
CA LEU A 600 -8.46 9.14 -30.47
C LEU A 600 -9.34 9.82 -31.53
N LYS A 601 -10.41 10.53 -31.11
CA LYS A 601 -11.22 11.35 -32.04
C LYS A 601 -10.42 12.49 -32.66
N GLN A 602 -9.55 13.14 -31.88
CA GLN A 602 -8.66 14.16 -32.42
C GLN A 602 -7.70 13.59 -33.47
N LEU A 603 -7.11 12.41 -33.21
CA LEU A 603 -6.28 11.69 -34.16
C LEU A 603 -7.04 11.45 -35.49
N GLN A 604 -8.26 10.93 -35.42
CA GLN A 604 -9.12 10.70 -36.61
C GLN A 604 -9.34 11.97 -37.42
N ILE A 605 -9.76 13.06 -36.76
CA ILE A 605 -10.04 14.35 -37.39
C ILE A 605 -8.79 14.94 -38.05
N ILE A 606 -7.65 14.92 -37.36
CA ILE A 606 -6.42 15.46 -37.85
C ILE A 606 -5.89 14.65 -39.05
N THR A 607 -5.97 13.31 -38.97
CA THR A 607 -5.58 12.39 -40.07
C THR A 607 -6.31 12.71 -41.35
N THR A 608 -7.64 12.87 -41.29
CA THR A 608 -8.45 13.23 -42.46
C THR A 608 -8.21 14.69 -42.93
N THR A 609 -8.09 15.64 -42.00
CA THR A 609 -7.88 17.05 -42.34
C THR A 609 -6.55 17.30 -43.03
N MET A 610 -5.50 16.56 -42.63
CA MET A 610 -4.15 16.69 -43.21
C MET A 610 -3.93 15.80 -44.44
N ASP A 611 -4.97 15.08 -44.89
CA ASP A 611 -4.89 14.08 -45.98
C ASP A 611 -3.75 13.08 -45.74
N ALA A 612 -3.55 12.68 -44.52
CA ALA A 612 -2.51 11.73 -44.12
C ALA A 612 -2.92 10.30 -44.47
N GLN A 613 -1.95 9.48 -44.93
CA GLN A 613 -2.20 8.09 -45.25
C GLN A 613 -2.50 7.22 -43.99
N LEU A 614 -1.97 7.63 -42.83
CA LEU A 614 -2.11 6.90 -41.59
C LEU A 614 -2.08 7.82 -40.37
N GLY A 615 -2.98 7.63 -39.45
CA GLY A 615 -2.95 8.18 -38.09
C GLY A 615 -2.54 7.09 -37.10
N VAL A 616 -1.58 7.40 -36.23
CA VAL A 616 -1.07 6.45 -35.24
C VAL A 616 -0.99 7.12 -33.88
N ARG A 617 -1.48 6.44 -32.85
CA ARG A 617 -1.17 6.78 -31.45
C ARG A 617 -0.40 5.64 -30.80
N LEU A 618 0.67 5.96 -30.09
CA LEU A 618 1.39 4.98 -29.27
C LEU A 618 0.89 5.02 -27.82
N GLU A 619 0.89 3.88 -27.15
CA GLU A 619 0.80 3.83 -25.70
C GLU A 619 2.07 4.43 -25.08
N PRO A 620 2.02 5.09 -23.91
CA PRO A 620 3.19 5.74 -23.30
C PRO A 620 4.41 4.82 -23.12
N GLY A 621 4.21 3.53 -22.89
CA GLY A 621 5.29 2.54 -22.82
C GLY A 621 5.95 2.20 -24.17
N GLY A 622 5.31 2.52 -25.29
CA GLY A 622 5.79 2.17 -26.63
C GLY A 622 5.47 0.75 -27.06
N GLU A 623 4.63 0.03 -26.32
CA GLU A 623 4.31 -1.38 -26.60
C GLU A 623 3.10 -1.55 -27.52
N LYS A 624 2.08 -0.67 -27.42
CA LYS A 624 0.81 -0.78 -28.16
C LYS A 624 0.67 0.39 -29.13
N ILE A 625 0.03 0.07 -30.28
CA ILE A 625 -0.35 1.07 -31.30
C ILE A 625 -1.86 1.07 -31.51
N PHE A 626 -2.40 2.26 -31.76
CA PHE A 626 -3.77 2.52 -32.21
C PHE A 626 -3.69 3.16 -33.59
N LEU A 627 -4.49 2.68 -34.52
CA LEU A 627 -4.38 3.00 -35.94
C LEU A 627 -5.65 3.63 -36.48
N ALA A 628 -5.53 4.72 -37.22
CA ALA A 628 -6.59 5.29 -38.01
C ALA A 628 -6.20 5.29 -39.51
N ASP A 629 -7.08 4.86 -40.40
CA ASP A 629 -6.84 4.92 -41.84
C ASP A 629 -7.00 6.35 -42.41
N HIS A 630 -6.69 6.54 -43.68
CA HIS A 630 -6.79 7.83 -44.36
C HIS A 630 -8.24 8.37 -44.41
N ARG A 631 -9.26 7.54 -44.20
CA ARG A 631 -10.68 7.93 -44.11
C ARG A 631 -11.05 8.39 -42.69
N GLY A 632 -10.14 8.29 -41.74
CA GLY A 632 -10.37 8.56 -40.33
C GLY A 632 -11.05 7.42 -39.59
N TYR A 633 -11.13 6.21 -40.16
CA TYR A 633 -11.65 5.05 -39.48
C TYR A 633 -10.62 4.51 -38.49
N LEU A 634 -10.98 4.51 -37.20
CA LEU A 634 -10.15 3.93 -36.12
C LEU A 634 -10.32 2.41 -36.13
N LEU A 635 -9.22 1.69 -36.31
CA LEU A 635 -9.24 0.23 -36.31
C LEU A 635 -9.46 -0.29 -34.88
N GLU A 636 -10.40 -1.25 -34.74
CA GLU A 636 -10.48 -2.06 -33.53
C GLU A 636 -9.26 -2.96 -33.40
N ASP A 637 -8.88 -3.29 -32.16
CA ASP A 637 -7.69 -4.09 -31.86
C ASP A 637 -7.65 -5.42 -32.66
N THR A 638 -8.76 -6.15 -32.75
CA THR A 638 -8.86 -7.40 -33.51
C THR A 638 -8.68 -7.15 -35.01
N THR A 639 -9.28 -6.08 -35.56
CA THR A 639 -9.12 -5.69 -36.97
C THR A 639 -7.68 -5.30 -37.27
N ALA A 640 -7.02 -4.53 -36.40
CA ALA A 640 -5.61 -4.18 -36.56
C ALA A 640 -4.69 -5.41 -36.59
N CYS A 641 -4.99 -6.41 -35.74
CA CYS A 641 -4.29 -7.68 -35.71
C CYS A 641 -4.55 -8.49 -37.01
N ALA A 642 -5.78 -8.54 -37.49
CA ALA A 642 -6.13 -9.24 -38.72
C ALA A 642 -5.49 -8.61 -39.97
N VAL A 643 -5.47 -7.25 -40.07
CA VAL A 643 -4.77 -6.51 -41.11
C VAL A 643 -3.27 -6.81 -41.11
N MET A 644 -2.63 -6.76 -39.93
CA MET A 644 -1.20 -7.07 -39.84
C MET A 644 -0.92 -8.53 -40.25
N THR A 645 -1.81 -9.46 -39.86
CA THR A 645 -1.72 -10.87 -40.27
C THR A 645 -1.85 -11.04 -41.79
N GLU A 646 -2.79 -10.36 -42.44
CA GLU A 646 -2.98 -10.35 -43.90
C GLU A 646 -1.70 -9.84 -44.57
N MET A 647 -1.15 -8.73 -44.13
CA MET A 647 0.05 -8.12 -44.71
C MET A 647 1.28 -9.00 -44.55
N VAL A 648 1.50 -9.52 -43.37
CA VAL A 648 2.65 -10.40 -43.04
C VAL A 648 2.61 -11.66 -43.87
N LEU A 649 1.45 -12.34 -43.98
CA LEU A 649 1.30 -13.57 -44.74
C LEU A 649 1.29 -13.35 -46.25
N HIS A 650 0.85 -12.18 -46.72
CA HIS A 650 1.00 -11.80 -48.11
C HIS A 650 2.46 -11.68 -48.52
N ASP A 651 3.29 -11.06 -47.66
CA ASP A 651 4.72 -10.83 -47.91
C ASP A 651 5.55 -12.12 -47.75
N ALA A 652 5.16 -12.99 -46.83
CA ALA A 652 5.83 -14.27 -46.56
C ALA A 652 4.85 -15.46 -46.55
N PRO A 653 4.38 -15.93 -47.72
CA PRO A 653 3.48 -17.07 -47.83
C PRO A 653 4.06 -18.34 -47.21
N GLY A 654 3.21 -19.15 -46.58
CA GLY A 654 3.61 -20.39 -45.90
C GLY A 654 4.14 -20.20 -44.47
N SER A 655 4.28 -18.97 -44.00
CA SER A 655 4.79 -18.67 -42.65
C SER A 655 3.74 -18.87 -41.56
N GLY A 656 4.20 -18.85 -40.31
CA GLY A 656 3.37 -18.93 -39.09
C GLY A 656 3.07 -17.58 -38.48
N VAL A 657 1.84 -17.38 -38.00
CA VAL A 657 1.43 -16.24 -37.18
C VAL A 657 0.81 -16.74 -35.89
N ALA A 658 1.21 -16.22 -34.76
CA ALA A 658 0.69 -16.60 -33.44
C ALA A 658 -0.33 -15.58 -32.91
N VAL A 659 -1.51 -16.08 -32.53
CA VAL A 659 -2.60 -15.28 -31.97
C VAL A 659 -3.33 -16.03 -30.84
N PRO A 660 -3.92 -15.35 -29.86
CA PRO A 660 -4.63 -15.98 -28.75
C PRO A 660 -5.86 -16.79 -29.18
N VAL A 661 -6.20 -17.80 -28.37
CA VAL A 661 -7.31 -18.73 -28.60
C VAL A 661 -8.69 -18.07 -28.60
N ASN A 662 -8.83 -16.91 -27.99
CA ASN A 662 -10.09 -16.15 -27.91
C ASN A 662 -10.36 -15.24 -29.12
N LEU A 663 -9.45 -15.18 -30.07
CA LEU A 663 -9.67 -14.40 -31.31
C LEU A 663 -10.46 -15.21 -32.35
N PRO A 664 -11.20 -14.51 -33.24
CA PRO A 664 -12.04 -15.14 -34.25
C PRO A 664 -11.24 -15.95 -35.29
N ARG A 665 -11.93 -16.77 -36.08
CA ARG A 665 -11.37 -17.61 -37.13
C ARG A 665 -11.01 -16.86 -38.42
N VAL A 666 -11.21 -15.55 -38.44
CA VAL A 666 -10.72 -14.72 -39.55
C VAL A 666 -9.23 -14.94 -39.82
N PHE A 667 -8.44 -15.25 -38.78
CA PHE A 667 -7.01 -15.50 -38.91
C PHE A 667 -6.72 -16.77 -39.71
N GLU A 668 -7.46 -17.85 -39.47
CA GLU A 668 -7.35 -19.09 -40.24
C GLU A 668 -7.79 -18.89 -41.70
N LYS A 669 -8.85 -18.09 -41.92
CA LYS A 669 -9.33 -17.72 -43.27
C LYS A 669 -8.25 -16.94 -44.04
N ILE A 670 -7.58 -16.01 -43.38
CA ILE A 670 -6.46 -15.26 -43.91
C ILE A 670 -5.28 -16.20 -44.21
N ALA A 671 -4.91 -17.07 -43.27
CA ALA A 671 -3.78 -17.96 -43.40
C ALA A 671 -3.99 -18.96 -44.56
N ALA A 672 -5.20 -19.47 -44.72
CA ALA A 672 -5.54 -20.41 -45.86
C ALA A 672 -5.32 -19.76 -47.23
N LYS A 673 -5.55 -18.45 -47.37
CA LYS A 673 -5.32 -17.70 -48.61
C LYS A 673 -3.85 -17.69 -49.03
N TYR A 674 -2.92 -17.72 -48.09
CA TYR A 674 -1.47 -17.63 -48.31
C TYR A 674 -0.71 -18.91 -47.99
N ASN A 675 -1.39 -20.05 -47.83
CA ASN A 675 -0.81 -21.33 -47.39
C ASN A 675 -0.03 -21.17 -46.06
N GLY A 676 -0.38 -20.18 -45.28
CA GLY A 676 0.20 -19.91 -43.95
C GLY A 676 -0.44 -20.77 -42.85
N ARG A 677 0.08 -20.68 -41.66
CA ARG A 677 -0.48 -21.36 -40.50
C ARG A 677 -0.75 -20.40 -39.35
N ILE A 678 -1.82 -20.64 -38.61
CA ILE A 678 -2.10 -19.92 -37.35
C ILE A 678 -1.73 -20.83 -36.16
N VAL A 679 -0.95 -20.27 -35.22
CA VAL A 679 -0.60 -20.92 -33.97
C VAL A 679 -1.43 -20.28 -32.89
N ARG A 680 -2.35 -21.04 -32.31
CA ARG A 680 -3.19 -20.51 -31.21
C ARG A 680 -2.43 -20.57 -29.90
N THR A 681 -2.32 -19.39 -29.23
CA THR A 681 -1.67 -19.26 -27.95
C THR A 681 -2.70 -19.15 -26.81
N GLU A 682 -2.23 -19.30 -25.62
CA GLU A 682 -2.99 -18.93 -24.43
C GLU A 682 -3.30 -17.42 -24.41
N ILE A 683 -4.25 -17.00 -23.56
CA ILE A 683 -4.61 -15.58 -23.40
C ILE A 683 -3.56 -14.81 -22.58
N ASP A 684 -2.66 -15.52 -21.91
CA ASP A 684 -1.60 -14.94 -21.12
C ASP A 684 -0.50 -14.32 -22.02
N PRO A 685 -0.11 -13.05 -21.81
CA PRO A 685 1.00 -12.42 -22.53
C PRO A 685 2.32 -13.20 -22.46
N ASP A 686 2.55 -13.97 -21.38
CA ASP A 686 3.75 -14.78 -21.25
C ASP A 686 3.81 -15.96 -22.24
N SER A 687 2.67 -16.42 -22.74
CA SER A 687 2.61 -17.48 -23.78
C SER A 687 3.14 -17.00 -25.13
N LEU A 688 3.15 -15.70 -25.40
CA LEU A 688 3.74 -15.14 -26.62
C LEU A 688 5.26 -15.35 -26.70
N LYS A 689 5.94 -15.53 -25.57
CA LYS A 689 7.39 -15.81 -25.51
C LYS A 689 7.77 -17.19 -26.07
N ILE A 690 6.89 -18.15 -25.87
CA ILE A 690 7.10 -19.53 -26.35
C ILE A 690 7.15 -19.57 -27.90
N MET A 691 6.51 -18.59 -28.54
CA MET A 691 6.36 -18.51 -29.98
C MET A 691 7.64 -18.12 -30.72
N CYS A 692 8.64 -17.54 -30.06
CA CYS A 692 9.94 -17.26 -30.66
C CYS A 692 10.72 -18.53 -31.07
N SER A 693 10.30 -19.71 -30.59
CA SER A 693 10.91 -21.01 -30.89
C SER A 693 10.22 -21.76 -32.01
N GLU A 694 9.07 -21.34 -32.57
CA GLU A 694 8.21 -22.16 -33.44
C GLU A 694 8.12 -21.70 -34.90
N ASN A 695 9.10 -21.07 -35.46
CA ASN A 695 9.06 -20.63 -36.87
C ASN A 695 7.86 -19.72 -37.18
N VAL A 696 7.57 -18.81 -36.26
CA VAL A 696 6.53 -17.79 -36.31
C VAL A 696 7.19 -16.46 -36.65
N ILE A 697 6.66 -15.78 -37.66
CA ILE A 697 7.22 -14.47 -38.11
C ILE A 697 6.57 -13.27 -37.42
N MET A 698 5.39 -13.44 -36.86
CA MET A 698 4.68 -12.43 -36.07
C MET A 698 3.84 -13.08 -34.97
N ALA A 699 3.81 -12.48 -33.81
CA ALA A 699 2.87 -12.80 -32.74
C ALA A 699 2.12 -11.55 -32.29
N SER A 700 0.87 -11.69 -31.85
CA SER A 700 0.06 -10.61 -31.31
C SER A 700 -0.83 -11.08 -30.16
N ASP A 701 -1.11 -10.19 -29.21
CA ASP A 701 -2.08 -10.41 -28.15
C ASP A 701 -3.53 -10.14 -28.58
N GLY A 702 -3.72 -9.73 -29.84
CA GLY A 702 -5.02 -9.32 -30.40
C GLY A 702 -5.56 -8.01 -29.81
N LYS A 703 -4.75 -7.25 -29.06
CA LYS A 703 -5.11 -5.99 -28.42
C LYS A 703 -4.19 -4.83 -28.82
N GLY A 704 -3.57 -4.92 -30.02
CA GLY A 704 -2.70 -3.88 -30.56
C GLY A 704 -1.24 -3.97 -30.14
N LYS A 705 -0.82 -5.07 -29.52
CA LYS A 705 0.57 -5.40 -29.23
C LYS A 705 1.09 -6.43 -30.23
N PHE A 706 2.30 -6.22 -30.75
CA PHE A 706 2.92 -7.06 -31.76
C PHE A 706 4.35 -7.43 -31.40
N ILE A 707 4.75 -8.63 -31.77
CA ILE A 707 6.11 -9.15 -31.68
C ILE A 707 6.56 -9.55 -33.07
N PHE A 708 7.76 -9.13 -33.46
CA PHE A 708 8.46 -9.57 -34.67
C PHE A 708 9.75 -10.29 -34.24
N PRO A 709 9.74 -11.64 -34.15
CA PRO A 709 10.84 -12.41 -33.58
C PRO A 709 12.18 -12.23 -34.32
N ASP A 710 12.13 -11.89 -35.61
CA ASP A 710 13.32 -11.58 -36.40
C ASP A 710 14.12 -10.39 -35.81
N PHE A 711 13.43 -9.40 -35.20
CA PHE A 711 14.06 -8.30 -34.51
C PHE A 711 14.20 -8.56 -33.00
N GLN A 712 13.08 -8.76 -32.31
CA GLN A 712 13.06 -9.11 -30.88
C GLN A 712 11.80 -9.84 -30.48
N CYS A 713 11.93 -10.67 -29.43
CA CYS A 713 10.80 -11.43 -28.87
C CYS A 713 10.00 -10.64 -27.83
N ALA A 714 10.37 -9.39 -27.53
CA ALA A 714 9.56 -8.49 -26.72
C ALA A 714 8.55 -7.75 -27.59
N VAL A 715 7.45 -7.33 -26.96
CA VAL A 715 6.43 -6.48 -27.62
C VAL A 715 7.06 -5.16 -28.04
N ASP A 716 6.82 -4.76 -29.29
CA ASP A 716 7.41 -3.54 -29.85
C ASP A 716 6.45 -2.79 -30.78
N GLY A 717 5.84 -1.73 -30.26
CA GLY A 717 4.91 -0.90 -31.03
C GLY A 717 5.63 -0.03 -32.09
N LEU A 718 6.92 0.29 -31.89
CA LEU A 718 7.70 1.05 -32.86
C LEU A 718 7.99 0.18 -34.11
N MET A 719 8.41 -1.06 -33.87
CA MET A 719 8.64 -2.04 -34.96
C MET A 719 7.31 -2.39 -35.65
N ALA A 720 6.22 -2.51 -34.91
CA ALA A 720 4.90 -2.77 -35.50
C ALA A 720 4.47 -1.66 -36.48
N LEU A 721 4.66 -0.39 -36.10
CA LEU A 721 4.41 0.74 -36.98
C LEU A 721 5.30 0.68 -38.23
N ALA A 722 6.60 0.48 -38.07
CA ALA A 722 7.54 0.46 -39.18
C ALA A 722 7.29 -0.73 -40.16
N LYS A 723 6.96 -1.90 -39.61
CA LYS A 723 6.56 -3.05 -40.41
C LYS A 723 5.26 -2.79 -41.17
N MET A 724 4.29 -2.12 -40.58
CA MET A 724 3.09 -1.71 -41.30
C MET A 724 3.42 -0.77 -42.45
N LEU A 725 4.27 0.25 -42.25
CA LEU A 725 4.72 1.13 -43.34
C LEU A 725 5.45 0.36 -44.44
N GLU A 726 6.31 -0.60 -44.08
CA GLU A 726 6.98 -1.48 -45.02
C GLU A 726 6.00 -2.26 -45.92
N PHE A 727 4.98 -2.89 -45.28
CA PHE A 727 3.98 -3.65 -46.04
C PHE A 727 3.11 -2.75 -46.92
N LEU A 728 2.67 -1.59 -46.44
CA LEU A 728 1.93 -0.63 -47.26
C LEU A 728 2.72 -0.15 -48.46
N ALA A 729 4.03 0.08 -48.29
CA ALA A 729 4.92 0.52 -49.37
C ALA A 729 5.17 -0.60 -50.40
N THR A 730 5.47 -1.82 -49.93
CA THR A 730 5.80 -2.95 -50.83
C THR A 730 4.58 -3.49 -51.57
N GLN A 731 3.42 -3.55 -50.89
CA GLN A 731 2.18 -4.05 -51.49
C GLN A 731 1.41 -2.97 -52.25
N LYS A 732 1.81 -1.70 -52.16
CA LYS A 732 1.17 -0.55 -52.82
C LYS A 732 -0.34 -0.49 -52.55
N MET A 733 -0.74 -0.74 -51.32
CA MET A 733 -2.12 -0.72 -50.83
C MET A 733 -2.24 0.28 -49.70
N SER A 734 -3.40 0.89 -49.55
CA SER A 734 -3.73 1.66 -48.36
C SER A 734 -4.21 0.76 -47.23
N LEU A 735 -4.12 1.28 -45.98
CA LEU A 735 -4.64 0.56 -44.80
C LEU A 735 -6.16 0.26 -44.96
N GLY A 736 -6.94 1.24 -45.44
CA GLY A 736 -8.36 1.10 -45.69
C GLY A 736 -8.71 0.01 -46.70
N GLU A 737 -7.97 -0.08 -47.82
CA GLU A 737 -8.14 -1.14 -48.81
C GLU A 737 -7.84 -2.52 -48.26
N THR A 738 -6.87 -2.62 -47.35
CA THR A 738 -6.58 -3.91 -46.67
C THR A 738 -7.69 -4.30 -45.70
N VAL A 739 -8.23 -3.35 -44.94
CA VAL A 739 -9.40 -3.57 -44.05
C VAL A 739 -10.60 -4.10 -44.87
N ASP A 740 -10.89 -3.44 -46.01
CA ASP A 740 -12.04 -3.81 -46.87
C ASP A 740 -11.93 -5.21 -47.49
N LYS A 741 -10.72 -5.79 -47.56
CA LYS A 741 -10.46 -7.14 -48.09
C LYS A 741 -10.51 -8.26 -47.03
N LEU A 742 -10.60 -7.91 -45.75
CA LEU A 742 -10.66 -8.90 -44.67
C LEU A 742 -11.96 -9.72 -44.75
N PRO A 743 -11.89 -11.06 -44.51
CA PRO A 743 -13.07 -11.86 -44.32
C PRO A 743 -13.93 -11.34 -43.15
N PRO A 744 -15.24 -11.30 -43.30
CA PRO A 744 -16.10 -10.88 -42.20
C PRO A 744 -16.03 -11.87 -41.05
N TYR A 745 -16.15 -11.33 -39.81
CA TYR A 745 -16.25 -12.10 -38.58
C TYR A 745 -17.16 -11.35 -37.58
N TYR A 746 -17.85 -12.10 -36.73
CA TYR A 746 -18.82 -11.55 -35.76
C TYR A 746 -18.55 -12.18 -34.42
N VAL A 747 -18.22 -11.33 -33.46
CA VAL A 747 -17.83 -11.73 -32.07
C VAL A 747 -18.64 -10.96 -31.05
N ALA A 748 -19.09 -11.68 -30.03
CA ALA A 748 -19.71 -11.07 -28.85
C ALA A 748 -18.98 -11.51 -27.57
N GLU A 749 -18.89 -10.61 -26.61
CA GLU A 749 -18.30 -10.87 -25.30
C GLU A 749 -19.30 -10.55 -24.18
N ARG A 750 -19.35 -11.40 -23.16
CA ARG A 750 -20.11 -11.17 -21.91
C ARG A 750 -19.23 -11.41 -20.70
N LYS A 751 -19.52 -10.67 -19.63
CA LYS A 751 -18.89 -10.87 -18.33
C LYS A 751 -19.93 -11.32 -17.33
N VAL A 752 -19.65 -12.40 -16.61
CA VAL A 752 -20.50 -12.93 -15.54
C VAL A 752 -19.75 -12.82 -14.22
N SER A 753 -20.32 -12.07 -13.25
CA SER A 753 -19.71 -11.89 -11.94
C SER A 753 -19.57 -13.20 -11.18
N CYS A 754 -18.44 -13.40 -10.53
CA CYS A 754 -18.15 -14.59 -9.74
C CYS A 754 -17.09 -14.22 -8.67
N VAL A 755 -17.38 -14.45 -7.41
CA VAL A 755 -16.41 -14.20 -6.33
C VAL A 755 -15.14 -15.04 -6.51
N TRP A 756 -14.02 -14.53 -6.04
CA TRP A 756 -12.70 -15.17 -6.26
C TRP A 756 -12.66 -16.61 -5.78
N GLU A 757 -13.21 -16.87 -4.59
CA GLU A 757 -13.23 -18.17 -3.93
C GLU A 757 -14.05 -19.22 -4.67
N ALA A 758 -15.05 -18.79 -5.42
CA ALA A 758 -15.93 -19.67 -6.18
C ALA A 758 -15.40 -20.00 -7.58
N LYS A 759 -14.45 -19.26 -8.14
CA LYS A 759 -13.96 -19.43 -9.53
C LYS A 759 -13.52 -20.85 -9.85
N ALA A 760 -12.72 -21.49 -8.98
CA ALA A 760 -12.25 -22.84 -9.20
C ALA A 760 -13.40 -23.85 -9.20
N ARG A 761 -14.35 -23.69 -8.27
CA ARG A 761 -15.56 -24.54 -8.18
C ARG A 761 -16.44 -24.37 -9.43
N VAL A 762 -16.69 -23.12 -9.83
CA VAL A 762 -17.52 -22.80 -11.02
C VAL A 762 -16.85 -23.35 -12.26
N MET A 763 -15.54 -23.21 -12.44
CA MET A 763 -14.80 -23.75 -13.56
C MET A 763 -14.88 -25.28 -13.64
N ARG A 764 -14.79 -25.99 -12.50
CA ARG A 764 -14.97 -27.43 -12.41
C ARG A 764 -16.38 -27.83 -12.86
N LEU A 765 -17.41 -27.15 -12.35
CA LEU A 765 -18.81 -27.45 -12.70
C LEU A 765 -19.11 -27.17 -14.19
N ILE A 766 -18.52 -26.12 -14.77
CA ILE A 766 -18.59 -25.85 -16.22
C ILE A 766 -17.94 -27.00 -16.98
N ASN A 767 -16.76 -27.43 -16.54
CA ASN A 767 -16.02 -28.52 -17.17
C ASN A 767 -16.80 -29.84 -17.11
N GLU A 768 -17.37 -30.21 -15.97
CA GLU A 768 -18.23 -31.39 -15.79
C GLU A 768 -19.49 -31.32 -16.67
N ARG A 769 -20.17 -30.17 -16.74
CA ARG A 769 -21.37 -29.96 -17.53
C ARG A 769 -21.17 -30.23 -19.02
N PHE A 770 -20.00 -29.92 -19.54
CA PHE A 770 -19.68 -30.08 -20.95
C PHE A 770 -18.76 -31.31 -21.23
N GLU A 771 -18.53 -32.16 -20.22
CA GLU A 771 -17.63 -33.32 -20.34
C GLU A 771 -18.02 -34.31 -21.47
N ALA A 772 -19.30 -34.54 -21.65
CA ALA A 772 -19.82 -35.45 -22.64
C ALA A 772 -19.72 -34.95 -24.10
N ARG A 773 -19.37 -33.68 -24.33
CA ARG A 773 -19.26 -33.07 -25.67
C ARG A 773 -17.92 -33.43 -26.30
N LYS A 774 -17.96 -34.01 -27.51
CA LYS A 774 -16.76 -34.39 -28.29
C LYS A 774 -16.03 -33.18 -28.90
N ASP A 775 -16.72 -32.08 -29.04
CA ASP A 775 -16.29 -30.79 -29.60
C ASP A 775 -15.68 -29.85 -28.55
N ARG A 776 -15.40 -30.38 -27.35
CA ARG A 776 -14.81 -29.61 -26.24
C ARG A 776 -13.30 -29.62 -26.32
N GLN A 777 -12.70 -28.43 -26.16
CA GLN A 777 -11.26 -28.27 -25.93
C GLN A 777 -11.08 -27.62 -24.54
N VAL A 778 -10.14 -28.15 -23.77
CA VAL A 778 -9.79 -27.62 -22.45
C VAL A 778 -8.39 -27.06 -22.52
N ALA A 779 -8.28 -25.74 -22.68
CA ALA A 779 -7.03 -25.01 -22.61
C ALA A 779 -7.32 -23.63 -22.00
N HIS A 780 -6.88 -23.40 -20.77
CA HIS A 780 -7.12 -22.17 -20.00
C HIS A 780 -8.59 -21.75 -19.81
N GLY A 781 -9.51 -22.63 -20.12
CA GLY A 781 -10.94 -22.47 -20.09
C GLY A 781 -11.63 -23.60 -20.82
N VAL A 782 -12.92 -23.49 -21.04
CA VAL A 782 -13.70 -24.44 -21.83
C VAL A 782 -14.07 -23.79 -23.15
N LYS A 783 -13.50 -24.29 -24.23
CA LYS A 783 -13.89 -23.91 -25.59
C LYS A 783 -14.78 -25.00 -26.17
N LEU A 784 -15.93 -24.61 -26.71
CA LEU A 784 -16.90 -25.47 -27.36
C LEU A 784 -16.97 -25.08 -28.84
N GLU A 785 -16.68 -26.04 -29.71
CA GLU A 785 -16.84 -25.87 -31.15
C GLU A 785 -18.27 -26.31 -31.52
N LEU A 786 -19.18 -25.36 -31.79
CA LEU A 786 -20.57 -25.64 -32.04
C LEU A 786 -20.81 -26.11 -33.46
N GLU A 787 -20.25 -25.43 -34.45
CA GLU A 787 -20.28 -25.72 -35.89
C GLU A 787 -18.99 -25.17 -36.54
N THR A 788 -18.84 -25.27 -37.85
CA THR A 788 -17.58 -24.95 -38.57
C THR A 788 -17.04 -23.54 -38.28
N ASP A 789 -17.92 -22.54 -38.15
CA ASP A 789 -17.55 -21.14 -37.88
C ASP A 789 -18.19 -20.60 -36.59
N LYS A 790 -18.63 -21.49 -35.67
CA LYS A 790 -19.26 -21.09 -34.41
C LYS A 790 -18.55 -21.74 -33.23
N TRP A 791 -18.14 -20.95 -32.30
CA TRP A 791 -17.55 -21.44 -31.06
C TRP A 791 -17.87 -20.52 -29.87
N VAL A 792 -17.79 -21.08 -28.68
CA VAL A 792 -17.93 -20.40 -27.40
C VAL A 792 -16.71 -20.72 -26.56
N LEU A 793 -16.10 -19.70 -25.96
CA LEU A 793 -15.01 -19.82 -25.00
C LEU A 793 -15.41 -19.22 -23.66
N ILE A 794 -15.32 -19.99 -22.60
CA ILE A 794 -15.60 -19.59 -21.23
C ILE A 794 -14.29 -19.65 -20.43
N VAL A 795 -13.82 -18.50 -19.93
CA VAL A 795 -12.56 -18.40 -19.17
C VAL A 795 -12.76 -17.59 -17.88
N PRO A 796 -12.10 -17.95 -16.77
CA PRO A 796 -12.05 -17.09 -15.60
C PRO A 796 -11.17 -15.88 -15.90
N ASP A 797 -11.64 -14.68 -15.57
CA ASP A 797 -10.82 -13.47 -15.69
C ASP A 797 -9.71 -13.47 -14.61
N PRO A 798 -8.43 -13.29 -14.97
CA PRO A 798 -7.35 -13.32 -14.00
C PRO A 798 -7.30 -12.10 -13.07
N ASP A 799 -7.91 -10.97 -13.49
CA ASP A 799 -7.79 -9.67 -12.81
C ASP A 799 -9.10 -9.18 -12.19
N GLN A 800 -10.25 -9.78 -12.55
CA GLN A 800 -11.57 -9.36 -12.09
C GLN A 800 -12.37 -10.55 -11.53
N PRO A 801 -13.24 -10.34 -10.54
CA PRO A 801 -14.10 -11.39 -9.98
C PRO A 801 -15.25 -11.72 -10.96
N CYS A 802 -14.90 -12.26 -12.14
CA CYS A 802 -15.86 -12.64 -13.17
C CYS A 802 -15.33 -13.75 -14.08
N PHE A 803 -16.23 -14.32 -14.87
CA PHE A 803 -15.90 -15.13 -16.07
C PHE A 803 -16.11 -14.28 -17.32
N ARG A 804 -15.27 -14.49 -18.33
CA ARG A 804 -15.47 -13.95 -19.68
C ARG A 804 -15.99 -15.04 -20.59
N ILE A 805 -16.99 -14.71 -21.37
CA ILE A 805 -17.59 -15.57 -22.37
C ILE A 805 -17.40 -14.88 -23.71
N THR A 806 -16.63 -15.48 -24.60
CA THR A 806 -16.38 -14.99 -25.97
C THR A 806 -17.03 -15.95 -26.95
N VAL A 807 -17.79 -15.42 -27.88
CA VAL A 807 -18.55 -16.21 -28.89
C VAL A 807 -18.27 -15.68 -30.28
N GLU A 808 -18.03 -16.55 -31.23
CA GLU A 808 -18.03 -16.27 -32.68
C GLU A 808 -19.20 -16.99 -33.35
N ALA A 809 -19.91 -16.29 -34.24
CA ALA A 809 -21.01 -16.84 -35.01
C ALA A 809 -21.08 -16.28 -36.46
N GLU A 810 -22.07 -16.69 -37.25
CA GLU A 810 -22.22 -16.28 -38.67
C GLU A 810 -22.76 -14.86 -38.82
N SER A 811 -23.35 -14.31 -37.75
CA SER A 811 -23.88 -12.95 -37.73
C SER A 811 -23.77 -12.33 -36.32
N GLN A 812 -23.75 -11.00 -36.24
CA GLN A 812 -23.66 -10.29 -34.97
C GLN A 812 -24.84 -10.59 -34.03
N PRO A 813 -26.12 -10.61 -34.49
CA PRO A 813 -27.25 -10.94 -33.60
C PRO A 813 -27.17 -12.39 -33.07
N GLU A 814 -26.63 -13.32 -33.86
CA GLU A 814 -26.45 -14.71 -33.42
C GLU A 814 -25.32 -14.83 -32.37
N ALA A 815 -24.20 -14.14 -32.59
CA ALA A 815 -23.11 -14.10 -31.60
C ALA A 815 -23.59 -13.53 -30.26
N GLU A 816 -24.38 -12.46 -30.29
CA GLU A 816 -24.95 -11.87 -29.08
C GLU A 816 -25.92 -12.80 -28.37
N GLY A 817 -26.81 -13.46 -29.13
CA GLY A 817 -27.79 -14.42 -28.59
C GLY A 817 -27.11 -15.64 -27.93
N LEU A 818 -26.10 -16.19 -28.56
CA LEU A 818 -25.30 -17.27 -27.96
C LEU A 818 -24.49 -16.81 -26.74
N ALA A 819 -23.94 -15.60 -26.78
CA ALA A 819 -23.21 -15.07 -25.66
C ALA A 819 -24.11 -14.88 -24.42
N ASP A 820 -25.37 -14.42 -24.63
CA ASP A 820 -26.35 -14.29 -23.57
C ASP A 820 -26.81 -15.66 -23.04
N GLU A 821 -27.00 -16.64 -23.90
CA GLU A 821 -27.33 -18.03 -23.52
C GLU A 821 -26.26 -18.64 -22.59
N TYR A 822 -24.99 -18.57 -23.01
CA TYR A 822 -23.90 -19.14 -22.21
C TYR A 822 -23.57 -18.31 -20.96
N ALA A 823 -23.84 -17.00 -20.96
CA ALA A 823 -23.77 -16.18 -19.76
C ALA A 823 -24.77 -16.67 -18.72
N GLN A 824 -26.03 -16.92 -19.09
CA GLN A 824 -27.04 -17.49 -18.19
C GLN A 824 -26.65 -18.90 -17.67
N VAL A 825 -25.95 -19.69 -18.48
CA VAL A 825 -25.45 -21.00 -18.02
C VAL A 825 -24.43 -20.81 -16.89
N VAL A 826 -23.51 -19.87 -17.05
CA VAL A 826 -22.48 -19.58 -16.04
C VAL A 826 -23.12 -18.94 -14.79
N GLU A 827 -24.06 -18.02 -14.94
CA GLU A 827 -24.81 -17.40 -13.83
C GLU A 827 -25.55 -18.44 -12.97
N LYS A 828 -26.18 -19.44 -13.59
CA LYS A 828 -26.89 -20.52 -12.87
C LYS A 828 -25.93 -21.43 -12.09
N ILE A 829 -24.67 -21.53 -12.50
CA ILE A 829 -23.64 -22.33 -11.84
C ILE A 829 -22.91 -21.52 -10.75
N SER A 830 -22.90 -20.20 -10.89
CA SER A 830 -22.30 -19.24 -9.96
C SER A 830 -23.37 -18.52 -9.15
N PRO A 831 -24.02 -19.16 -8.19
CA PRO A 831 -25.00 -18.44 -7.35
C PRO A 831 -24.28 -17.35 -6.57
N PHE A 832 -24.84 -16.14 -6.62
CA PHE A 832 -24.52 -15.09 -5.67
C PHE A 832 -25.04 -15.55 -4.28
N GLU A 833 -24.17 -16.02 -3.39
CA GLU A 833 -24.34 -16.01 -1.94
C GLU A 833 -23.02 -15.71 -1.26
#